data_0c92393491e784008604d95d2d3bb967
#
_entry.id   0c92393491e784008604d95d2d3bb967
#
_cell.length_a   1.000
_cell.length_b   1.000
_cell.length_c   1.000
_cell.angle_alpha   90.00
_cell.angle_beta   90.00
_cell.angle_gamma   90.00
#
_symmetry.space_group_name_H-M   'P 1'
#
loop_
_entity.id
_entity.type
_entity.pdbx_description
1 polymer ?
#
loop_
_entity_poly.entity_id
_entity_poly.type
_entity_poly.pdbx_seq_one_letter_code
_entity_poly.pdbx_strand_id
1 'polypeptide(L)'
;MTDVTETIKTDDELQEMIAETESGARNPTGVFPKKMLFYVPLAWTLFQLWYASPLPFIFNILVLNDTEARAIHLSFAIFLSFTAFPTFKKSPTRFIPLQDWALGLIGAFCSSYLYIFYESLADRPGNPNSTDLIVAAIGLILLLEATRRALGPPLMIVATVFIIYTFAGQFMPDVIAHKGASLSKGMSHYWLGTEGVFGVALGVSTGMVFMFVLFGALLEAAGAGNYFIRTSFAALGHLRGGPAKAAVVSSGLTGLVSGSSIANVVTTGTFTIPLMKKVGFSPEKAGAIEVACSTNGQLMPPVMGAAAFLMVEYVGISYIEVIKHAFLPAIISYIALVYIVHLEATKMGLEGMKRTITRTMSQKLLSFVLTILTLIIIAGVTYYGLGWIKTVSGGATIYIVSVLLAIAYTFLLWLACKVPELEVTHEITELPPLMQTAQAGFYFLLPIVVLMWCLVVERLSPALSAYWATMLMVVILLTQRPMKGVFRKMHGADFNFKTGCTDLINGMVAGARNMIGIGVATSAAGIVVGTVTLTGIGLVMTEFVEFISGGNLMLILLFTAIISLILGMGLPTTANYIVVSTLMAPVIVDLGAQNGLIVPLIAVHLFVFYFGILADDTPPVGLAAFAAAGISGGDPIKTGIQGFIYDIRTAVLPFMFIFNTQLLMMGIDHWYHLILVVVAAVMAMIAFAAGTQGYFLTKCRIWETVTLLFVALVLFRPGLVWDEIFPPLIEEPPTQIESWVGDMEPGSALRLTLKGEKMSGKIFTKVIMLTVGDEPTGTERMTEIGFETRDEEGKILIDNVMFSSAAERAGMDFDQEILNIQIPTKRLPKEFMYIPATALYVLVWMIQFRRRKKSQLEALTV
;
A
#
# COMPACT_ATOMS: atom_id res chain seq x y z
N MET A 1 33.70 2.41 33.69
CA MET A 1 33.67 1.14 32.95
C MET A 1 32.63 0.28 33.64
N THR A 2 31.40 0.50 33.28
CA THR A 2 30.25 -0.30 33.70
C THR A 2 29.90 -1.24 32.53
N ASP A 3 29.88 -2.54 32.83
CA ASP A 3 29.58 -3.60 31.89
C ASP A 3 28.25 -3.36 31.13
N VAL A 4 28.37 -3.09 29.85
CA VAL A 4 27.26 -3.14 28.92
C VAL A 4 27.30 -4.52 28.22
N THR A 5 27.02 -5.56 28.98
CA THR A 5 26.50 -6.82 28.45
C THR A 5 24.99 -6.68 28.32
N GLU A 6 24.51 -5.78 27.44
CA GLU A 6 23.14 -5.82 26.96
C GLU A 6 22.99 -7.07 26.09
N THR A 7 22.22 -8.00 26.60
CA THR A 7 21.75 -9.21 25.96
C THR A 7 21.22 -8.90 24.56
N ILE A 8 22.02 -9.19 23.55
CA ILE A 8 21.53 -9.39 22.17
C ILE A 8 20.55 -10.56 22.30
N LYS A 9 19.27 -10.31 22.07
CA LYS A 9 18.28 -11.37 22.00
C LYS A 9 18.78 -12.43 21.03
N THR A 10 18.72 -13.68 21.39
CA THR A 10 19.12 -14.77 20.51
C THR A 10 18.20 -14.83 19.30
N ASP A 11 18.66 -15.35 18.17
CA ASP A 11 17.82 -15.52 16.96
C ASP A 11 16.49 -16.21 17.27
N ASP A 12 16.47 -17.13 18.25
CA ASP A 12 15.26 -17.81 18.70
C ASP A 12 14.25 -16.86 19.40
N GLU A 13 14.73 -15.96 20.28
CA GLU A 13 13.87 -14.96 20.94
C GLU A 13 13.30 -13.93 19.98
N LEU A 14 14.02 -13.65 18.91
CA LEU A 14 13.62 -12.74 17.86
C LEU A 14 12.56 -13.39 16.95
N GLN A 15 12.76 -14.65 16.58
CA GLN A 15 11.77 -15.45 15.84
C GLN A 15 10.51 -15.69 16.67
N GLU A 16 10.62 -15.85 17.99
CA GLU A 16 9.45 -15.90 18.87
C GLU A 16 8.66 -14.58 18.85
N MET A 17 9.33 -13.44 18.86
CA MET A 17 8.68 -12.13 18.80
C MET A 17 7.95 -11.88 17.45
N ILE A 18 8.51 -12.35 16.34
CA ILE A 18 7.84 -12.33 15.01
C ILE A 18 6.61 -13.24 15.03
N ALA A 19 6.81 -14.46 15.53
CA ALA A 19 5.75 -15.45 15.64
C ALA A 19 4.59 -14.95 16.53
N GLU A 20 4.89 -14.23 17.60
CA GLU A 20 3.88 -13.65 18.49
C GLU A 20 3.01 -12.60 17.80
N THR A 21 3.59 -11.81 16.89
CA THR A 21 2.90 -10.66 16.29
C THR A 21 2.10 -11.01 15.04
N GLU A 22 2.59 -11.90 14.19
CA GLU A 22 1.99 -12.16 12.87
C GLU A 22 1.48 -13.60 12.67
N SER A 23 2.18 -14.59 13.19
CA SER A 23 1.88 -16.00 12.90
C SER A 23 1.33 -16.80 14.08
N GLY A 24 1.16 -16.15 15.24
CA GLY A 24 0.62 -16.72 16.47
C GLY A 24 1.68 -17.22 17.45
N ALA A 25 1.48 -16.86 18.73
CA ALA A 25 2.41 -17.10 19.84
C ALA A 25 2.50 -18.58 20.29
N ARG A 26 1.66 -19.47 19.77
CA ARG A 26 1.65 -20.86 20.23
C ARG A 26 2.70 -21.72 19.54
N ASN A 27 3.60 -22.31 20.34
CA ASN A 27 4.55 -23.32 19.93
C ASN A 27 4.34 -24.61 20.77
N PRO A 28 3.33 -25.45 20.44
CA PRO A 28 2.98 -26.60 21.24
C PRO A 28 4.06 -27.66 21.19
N THR A 29 4.33 -28.28 22.35
CA THR A 29 5.32 -29.37 22.50
C THR A 29 4.76 -30.73 22.08
N GLY A 30 3.43 -30.90 22.04
CA GLY A 30 2.76 -32.14 21.65
C GLY A 30 2.91 -32.43 20.15
N VAL A 31 3.14 -33.68 19.79
CA VAL A 31 3.34 -34.12 18.38
C VAL A 31 2.15 -33.79 17.48
N PHE A 32 0.92 -34.06 17.95
CA PHE A 32 -0.30 -33.82 17.19
C PHE A 32 -0.57 -32.31 16.96
N PRO A 33 -0.60 -31.45 17.99
CA PRO A 33 -0.76 -30.02 17.78
C PRO A 33 0.32 -29.39 16.90
N LYS A 34 1.58 -29.82 17.06
CA LYS A 34 2.69 -29.35 16.24
C LYS A 34 2.50 -29.72 14.76
N LYS A 35 2.12 -30.97 14.46
CA LYS A 35 1.81 -31.41 13.11
C LYS A 35 0.62 -30.64 12.51
N MET A 36 -0.40 -30.36 13.33
CA MET A 36 -1.59 -29.64 12.90
C MET A 36 -1.26 -28.20 12.47
N LEU A 37 -0.49 -27.46 13.29
CA LEU A 37 -0.02 -26.10 12.96
C LEU A 37 0.98 -26.07 11.80
N PHE A 38 1.39 -27.21 11.30
CA PHE A 38 2.21 -27.35 10.10
C PHE A 38 1.37 -27.75 8.87
N TYR A 39 0.53 -28.80 8.98
CA TYR A 39 -0.19 -29.33 7.83
C TYR A 39 -1.42 -28.51 7.44
N VAL A 40 -2.10 -27.84 8.37
CA VAL A 40 -3.28 -27.04 8.03
C VAL A 40 -2.89 -25.78 7.26
N PRO A 41 -1.87 -24.98 7.65
CA PRO A 41 -1.37 -23.90 6.80
C PRO A 41 -0.88 -24.39 5.44
N LEU A 42 -0.20 -25.54 5.38
CA LEU A 42 0.24 -26.12 4.12
C LEU A 42 -0.96 -26.48 3.22
N ALA A 43 -2.00 -27.09 3.77
CA ALA A 43 -3.23 -27.40 3.04
C ALA A 43 -3.91 -26.12 2.52
N TRP A 44 -3.92 -25.06 3.32
CA TRP A 44 -4.44 -23.77 2.90
C TRP A 44 -3.63 -23.18 1.73
N THR A 45 -2.30 -23.25 1.78
CA THR A 45 -1.43 -22.83 0.66
C THR A 45 -1.72 -23.64 -0.60
N LEU A 46 -1.84 -24.98 -0.49
CA LEU A 46 -2.15 -25.83 -1.64
C LEU A 46 -3.53 -25.52 -2.23
N PHE A 47 -4.52 -25.28 -1.38
CA PHE A 47 -5.85 -24.82 -1.81
C PHE A 47 -5.76 -23.51 -2.59
N GLN A 48 -5.03 -22.53 -2.10
CA GLN A 48 -4.89 -21.22 -2.74
C GLN A 48 -4.11 -21.31 -4.07
N LEU A 49 -3.08 -22.14 -4.12
CA LEU A 49 -2.35 -22.40 -5.37
C LEU A 49 -3.25 -23.07 -6.41
N TRP A 50 -4.10 -23.99 -5.97
CA TRP A 50 -5.10 -24.62 -6.86
C TRP A 50 -6.09 -23.59 -7.38
N TYR A 51 -6.70 -22.80 -6.47
CA TYR A 51 -7.71 -21.80 -6.81
C TYR A 51 -7.19 -20.69 -7.75
N ALA A 52 -5.98 -20.20 -7.53
CA ALA A 52 -5.36 -19.15 -8.35
C ALA A 52 -4.81 -19.67 -9.68
N SER A 53 -4.70 -20.98 -9.86
CA SER A 53 -4.13 -21.60 -11.06
C SER A 53 -5.16 -21.80 -12.16
N PRO A 54 -4.76 -22.04 -13.42
CA PRO A 54 -5.65 -22.46 -14.48
C PRO A 54 -6.07 -23.94 -14.34
N LEU A 55 -5.50 -24.72 -13.41
CA LEU A 55 -5.68 -26.17 -13.30
C LEU A 55 -7.15 -26.60 -13.03
N PRO A 56 -7.94 -25.90 -12.17
CA PRO A 56 -9.36 -26.24 -11.98
C PRO A 56 -10.14 -26.31 -13.28
N PHE A 57 -9.92 -25.34 -14.17
CA PHE A 57 -10.59 -25.26 -15.47
C PHE A 57 -10.06 -26.28 -16.48
N ILE A 58 -8.74 -26.59 -16.44
CA ILE A 58 -8.14 -27.60 -17.33
C ILE A 58 -8.63 -29.01 -16.99
N PHE A 59 -8.70 -29.35 -15.71
CA PHE A 59 -9.08 -30.67 -15.25
C PHE A 59 -10.57 -30.80 -14.93
N ASN A 60 -11.30 -29.69 -14.89
CA ASN A 60 -12.71 -29.60 -14.47
C ASN A 60 -12.95 -30.24 -13.09
N ILE A 61 -12.04 -29.99 -12.15
CA ILE A 61 -12.07 -30.51 -10.77
C ILE A 61 -12.00 -29.32 -9.81
N LEU A 62 -12.89 -29.28 -8.79
CA LEU A 62 -12.93 -28.23 -7.77
C LEU A 62 -12.94 -26.82 -8.40
N VAL A 63 -13.78 -26.62 -9.41
CA VAL A 63 -14.08 -25.29 -9.95
C VAL A 63 -15.03 -24.61 -8.97
N LEU A 64 -14.50 -23.67 -8.19
CA LEU A 64 -15.24 -22.98 -7.15
C LEU A 64 -15.62 -21.58 -7.63
N ASN A 65 -16.81 -21.14 -7.25
CA ASN A 65 -17.16 -19.72 -7.37
C ASN A 65 -16.52 -18.89 -6.23
N ASP A 66 -16.59 -17.58 -6.38
CA ASP A 66 -15.95 -16.65 -5.42
C ASP A 66 -16.47 -16.81 -3.98
N THR A 67 -17.78 -17.06 -3.81
CA THR A 67 -18.39 -17.22 -2.48
C THR A 67 -17.90 -18.48 -1.80
N GLU A 68 -17.83 -19.57 -2.55
CA GLU A 68 -17.32 -20.86 -2.05
C GLU A 68 -15.84 -20.77 -1.67
N ALA A 69 -15.02 -20.13 -2.51
CA ALA A 69 -13.61 -19.93 -2.23
C ALA A 69 -13.38 -19.06 -0.98
N ARG A 70 -14.17 -17.98 -0.81
CA ARG A 70 -14.14 -17.12 0.38
C ARG A 70 -14.52 -17.88 1.64
N ALA A 71 -15.54 -18.76 1.57
CA ALA A 71 -15.99 -19.59 2.68
C ALA A 71 -14.89 -20.56 3.16
N ILE A 72 -14.22 -21.24 2.24
CA ILE A 72 -13.09 -22.14 2.54
C ILE A 72 -11.90 -21.35 3.10
N HIS A 73 -11.55 -20.23 2.48
CA HIS A 73 -10.45 -19.37 2.92
C HIS A 73 -10.66 -18.88 4.37
N LEU A 74 -11.84 -18.36 4.68
CA LEU A 74 -12.17 -17.90 6.03
C LEU A 74 -12.18 -19.05 7.04
N SER A 75 -12.58 -20.24 6.64
CA SER A 75 -12.57 -21.42 7.51
C SER A 75 -11.17 -21.76 7.98
N PHE A 76 -10.17 -21.73 7.10
CA PHE A 76 -8.78 -21.89 7.47
C PHE A 76 -8.30 -20.76 8.41
N ALA A 77 -8.64 -19.51 8.09
CA ALA A 77 -8.23 -18.35 8.87
C ALA A 77 -8.79 -18.39 10.32
N ILE A 78 -10.09 -18.66 10.48
CA ILE A 78 -10.73 -18.77 11.81
C ILE A 78 -10.15 -19.95 12.57
N PHE A 79 -10.06 -21.12 11.97
CA PHE A 79 -9.53 -22.31 12.63
C PHE A 79 -8.10 -22.08 13.16
N LEU A 80 -7.24 -21.52 12.32
CA LEU A 80 -5.86 -21.21 12.67
C LEU A 80 -5.78 -20.07 13.69
N SER A 81 -6.69 -19.10 13.66
CA SER A 81 -6.73 -18.04 14.66
C SER A 81 -6.96 -18.60 16.07
N PHE A 82 -7.87 -19.56 16.27
CA PHE A 82 -8.10 -20.19 17.57
C PHE A 82 -6.97 -21.14 17.99
N THR A 83 -6.33 -21.80 17.06
CA THR A 83 -5.28 -22.79 17.37
C THR A 83 -3.89 -22.18 17.51
N ALA A 84 -3.53 -21.14 16.74
CA ALA A 84 -2.23 -20.49 16.77
C ALA A 84 -2.15 -19.35 17.79
N PHE A 85 -3.27 -18.66 18.10
CA PHE A 85 -3.26 -17.50 18.99
C PHE A 85 -3.90 -17.87 20.36
N PRO A 86 -3.25 -17.50 21.48
CA PRO A 86 -3.81 -17.75 22.83
C PRO A 86 -4.96 -16.78 23.11
N THR A 87 -5.91 -17.22 23.97
CA THR A 87 -7.07 -16.41 24.38
C THR A 87 -6.67 -15.14 25.12
N PHE A 88 -5.69 -15.24 26.03
CA PHE A 88 -5.11 -14.13 26.81
C PHE A 88 -3.59 -14.25 26.84
N LYS A 89 -2.88 -13.15 27.15
CA LYS A 89 -1.41 -13.14 27.31
C LYS A 89 -0.88 -14.17 28.35
N LYS A 90 -1.72 -14.56 29.33
CA LYS A 90 -1.38 -15.57 30.36
C LYS A 90 -1.79 -17.00 29.98
N SER A 91 -2.45 -17.16 28.83
CA SER A 91 -2.88 -18.51 28.39
C SER A 91 -1.68 -19.36 27.96
N PRO A 92 -1.77 -20.70 28.09
CA PRO A 92 -0.65 -21.56 27.74
C PRO A 92 -0.29 -21.49 26.26
N THR A 93 1.01 -21.36 25.99
CA THR A 93 1.58 -21.36 24.61
C THR A 93 2.08 -22.74 24.18
N ARG A 94 2.40 -23.62 25.19
CA ARG A 94 2.97 -24.96 24.96
C ARG A 94 1.96 -26.04 24.60
N PHE A 95 0.67 -25.79 24.75
CA PHE A 95 -0.41 -26.69 24.32
C PHE A 95 -1.65 -25.91 23.91
N ILE A 96 -2.52 -26.54 23.11
CA ILE A 96 -3.80 -25.98 22.67
C ILE A 96 -4.90 -26.52 23.55
N PRO A 97 -5.61 -25.68 24.34
CA PRO A 97 -6.74 -26.12 25.18
C PRO A 97 -7.87 -26.75 24.34
N LEU A 98 -8.60 -27.69 24.91
CA LEU A 98 -9.70 -28.38 24.23
C LEU A 98 -10.81 -27.39 23.76
N GLN A 99 -11.08 -26.36 24.56
CA GLN A 99 -12.02 -25.30 24.21
C GLN A 99 -11.62 -24.57 22.90
N ASP A 100 -10.33 -24.33 22.66
CA ASP A 100 -9.85 -23.65 21.47
C ASP A 100 -9.96 -24.55 20.23
N TRP A 101 -9.79 -25.86 20.38
CA TRP A 101 -10.09 -26.83 19.36
C TRP A 101 -11.58 -26.81 18.99
N ALA A 102 -12.47 -26.83 19.99
CA ALA A 102 -13.91 -26.82 19.77
C ALA A 102 -14.36 -25.54 19.10
N LEU A 103 -13.92 -24.34 19.58
CA LEU A 103 -14.26 -23.04 19.00
C LEU A 103 -13.71 -22.91 17.59
N GLY A 104 -12.48 -23.37 17.35
CA GLY A 104 -11.89 -23.34 16.00
C GLY A 104 -12.65 -24.21 15.00
N LEU A 105 -13.08 -25.42 15.41
CA LEU A 105 -13.86 -26.32 14.56
C LEU A 105 -15.28 -25.78 14.30
N ILE A 106 -15.95 -25.24 15.32
CA ILE A 106 -17.28 -24.64 15.19
C ILE A 106 -17.19 -23.41 14.25
N GLY A 107 -16.18 -22.55 14.43
CA GLY A 107 -15.99 -21.38 13.58
C GLY A 107 -15.68 -21.75 12.12
N ALA A 108 -14.84 -22.74 11.92
CA ALA A 108 -14.57 -23.29 10.58
C ALA A 108 -15.84 -23.88 9.93
N PHE A 109 -16.66 -24.60 10.68
CA PHE A 109 -17.94 -25.10 10.18
C PHE A 109 -18.89 -23.95 9.81
N CYS A 110 -19.06 -22.95 10.69
CA CYS A 110 -19.91 -21.80 10.41
C CYS A 110 -19.47 -21.05 9.14
N SER A 111 -18.16 -20.93 8.92
CA SER A 111 -17.64 -20.31 7.69
C SER A 111 -17.83 -21.20 6.47
N SER A 112 -17.58 -22.51 6.58
CA SER A 112 -17.78 -23.47 5.49
C SER A 112 -19.26 -23.71 5.18
N TYR A 113 -20.17 -23.23 6.02
CA TYR A 113 -21.61 -23.40 5.84
C TYR A 113 -22.10 -22.90 4.47
N LEU A 114 -21.55 -21.76 4.01
CA LEU A 114 -21.86 -21.21 2.71
C LEU A 114 -21.39 -22.09 1.55
N TYR A 115 -20.31 -22.85 1.75
CA TYR A 115 -19.83 -23.82 0.75
C TYR A 115 -20.64 -25.11 0.81
N ILE A 116 -20.86 -25.68 2.00
CA ILE A 116 -21.52 -26.98 2.19
C ILE A 116 -22.99 -26.94 1.76
N PHE A 117 -23.69 -25.85 2.04
CA PHE A 117 -25.11 -25.66 1.77
C PHE A 117 -25.38 -24.61 0.69
N TYR A 118 -24.40 -24.38 -0.24
CA TYR A 118 -24.49 -23.33 -1.25
C TYR A 118 -25.77 -23.37 -2.06
N GLU A 119 -26.12 -24.55 -2.66
CA GLU A 119 -27.32 -24.72 -3.46
C GLU A 119 -28.59 -24.42 -2.66
N SER A 120 -28.71 -24.98 -1.47
CA SER A 120 -29.89 -24.75 -0.64
C SER A 120 -30.05 -23.33 -0.12
N LEU A 121 -28.96 -22.56 0.02
CA LEU A 121 -29.00 -21.12 0.35
C LEU A 121 -29.35 -20.28 -0.89
N ALA A 122 -28.89 -20.67 -2.06
CA ALA A 122 -29.20 -20.03 -3.32
C ALA A 122 -30.70 -20.15 -3.69
N ASP A 123 -31.38 -21.23 -3.28
CA ASP A 123 -32.80 -21.42 -3.49
C ASP A 123 -33.71 -20.55 -2.63
N ARG A 124 -33.18 -19.94 -1.54
CA ARG A 124 -33.96 -19.11 -0.60
C ARG A 124 -33.27 -17.77 -0.25
N PRO A 125 -32.92 -16.94 -1.23
CA PRO A 125 -32.22 -15.68 -0.97
C PRO A 125 -33.11 -14.75 -0.13
N GLY A 126 -32.54 -14.17 0.92
CA GLY A 126 -33.24 -13.24 1.81
C GLY A 126 -34.30 -13.88 2.75
N ASN A 127 -34.50 -15.19 2.68
CA ASN A 127 -35.44 -15.92 3.55
C ASN A 127 -34.73 -17.05 4.33
N PRO A 128 -33.86 -16.73 5.30
CA PRO A 128 -33.10 -17.71 6.05
C PRO A 128 -33.99 -18.50 7.01
N ASN A 129 -33.69 -19.78 7.17
CA ASN A 129 -34.32 -20.61 8.18
C ASN A 129 -33.66 -20.42 9.57
N SER A 130 -34.23 -21.03 10.61
CA SER A 130 -33.72 -20.89 11.98
C SER A 130 -32.27 -21.42 12.14
N THR A 131 -31.90 -22.47 11.40
CA THR A 131 -30.54 -23.03 11.40
C THR A 131 -29.55 -22.05 10.80
N ASP A 132 -29.91 -21.42 9.66
CA ASP A 132 -29.10 -20.41 8.99
C ASP A 132 -28.81 -19.23 9.94
N LEU A 133 -29.84 -18.77 10.68
CA LEU A 133 -29.71 -17.67 11.65
C LEU A 133 -28.81 -18.05 12.83
N ILE A 134 -28.93 -19.26 13.35
CA ILE A 134 -28.08 -19.76 14.46
C ILE A 134 -26.62 -19.84 13.99
N VAL A 135 -26.38 -20.41 12.82
CA VAL A 135 -25.03 -20.53 12.27
C VAL A 135 -24.42 -19.14 12.01
N ALA A 136 -25.19 -18.20 11.46
CA ALA A 136 -24.76 -16.84 11.24
C ALA A 136 -24.39 -16.12 12.56
N ALA A 137 -25.24 -16.23 13.57
CA ALA A 137 -25.00 -15.62 14.87
C ALA A 137 -23.73 -16.19 15.56
N ILE A 138 -23.58 -17.51 15.58
CA ILE A 138 -22.39 -18.18 16.13
C ILE A 138 -21.15 -17.79 15.31
N GLY A 139 -21.25 -17.79 14.00
CA GLY A 139 -20.15 -17.41 13.09
C GLY A 139 -19.67 -15.99 13.34
N LEU A 140 -20.57 -15.02 13.46
CA LEU A 140 -20.24 -13.62 13.78
C LEU A 140 -19.52 -13.49 15.15
N ILE A 141 -20.05 -14.14 16.19
CA ILE A 141 -19.43 -14.11 17.52
C ILE A 141 -18.02 -14.72 17.48
N LEU A 142 -17.86 -15.86 16.80
CA LEU A 142 -16.56 -16.51 16.69
C LEU A 142 -15.59 -15.72 15.80
N LEU A 143 -16.05 -15.03 14.77
CA LEU A 143 -15.23 -14.11 13.99
C LEU A 143 -14.74 -12.94 14.83
N LEU A 144 -15.60 -12.32 15.65
CA LEU A 144 -15.20 -11.25 16.57
C LEU A 144 -14.15 -11.74 17.58
N GLU A 145 -14.33 -12.95 18.13
CA GLU A 145 -13.35 -13.55 19.04
C GLU A 145 -12.02 -13.90 18.30
N ALA A 146 -12.09 -14.44 17.08
CA ALA A 146 -10.91 -14.70 16.25
C ALA A 146 -10.15 -13.40 15.97
N THR A 147 -10.88 -12.31 15.65
CA THR A 147 -10.33 -10.97 15.45
C THR A 147 -9.62 -10.46 16.70
N ARG A 148 -10.26 -10.60 17.87
CA ARG A 148 -9.66 -10.19 19.15
C ARG A 148 -8.36 -10.95 19.43
N ARG A 149 -8.29 -12.23 19.08
CA ARG A 149 -7.11 -13.07 19.33
C ARG A 149 -5.97 -12.76 18.39
N ALA A 150 -6.25 -12.64 17.08
CA ALA A 150 -5.23 -12.46 16.07
C ALA A 150 -4.72 -11.01 15.97
N LEU A 151 -5.59 -10.01 16.19
CA LEU A 151 -5.32 -8.60 15.93
C LEU A 151 -5.48 -7.70 17.17
N GLY A 152 -5.96 -8.27 18.27
CA GLY A 152 -6.29 -7.49 19.45
C GLY A 152 -7.72 -6.91 19.45
N PRO A 153 -8.09 -6.17 20.52
CA PRO A 153 -9.46 -5.71 20.72
C PRO A 153 -9.95 -4.59 19.79
N PRO A 154 -9.12 -3.69 19.20
CA PRO A 154 -9.64 -2.51 18.52
C PRO A 154 -10.61 -2.82 17.37
N LEU A 155 -10.24 -3.67 16.43
CA LEU A 155 -11.10 -4.03 15.29
C LEU A 155 -12.38 -4.75 15.73
N MET A 156 -12.27 -5.63 16.74
CA MET A 156 -13.41 -6.31 17.33
C MET A 156 -14.40 -5.31 17.94
N ILE A 157 -13.90 -4.29 18.66
CA ILE A 157 -14.74 -3.23 19.25
C ILE A 157 -15.44 -2.44 18.14
N VAL A 158 -14.71 -2.00 17.13
CA VAL A 158 -15.29 -1.25 15.98
C VAL A 158 -16.39 -2.08 15.33
N ALA A 159 -16.10 -3.32 14.92
CA ALA A 159 -17.11 -4.19 14.30
C ALA A 159 -18.32 -4.43 15.22
N THR A 160 -18.12 -4.59 16.53
CA THR A 160 -19.22 -4.74 17.50
C THR A 160 -20.07 -3.48 17.58
N VAL A 161 -19.48 -2.29 17.60
CA VAL A 161 -20.21 -1.02 17.62
C VAL A 161 -21.07 -0.89 16.35
N PHE A 162 -20.57 -1.23 15.18
CA PHE A 162 -21.32 -1.20 13.94
C PHE A 162 -22.45 -2.25 13.91
N ILE A 163 -22.25 -3.44 14.47
CA ILE A 163 -23.35 -4.42 14.63
C ILE A 163 -24.44 -3.85 15.56
N ILE A 164 -24.08 -3.30 16.72
CA ILE A 164 -25.03 -2.68 17.65
C ILE A 164 -25.76 -1.54 16.95
N TYR A 165 -25.06 -0.68 16.23
CA TYR A 165 -25.66 0.42 15.47
C TYR A 165 -26.73 -0.09 14.50
N THR A 166 -26.45 -1.16 13.75
CA THR A 166 -27.41 -1.76 12.80
C THR A 166 -28.73 -2.15 13.44
N PHE A 167 -28.68 -2.76 14.65
CA PHE A 167 -29.89 -3.21 15.34
C PHE A 167 -30.55 -2.11 16.20
N ALA A 168 -29.75 -1.20 16.73
CA ALA A 168 -30.21 -0.14 17.63
C ALA A 168 -30.53 1.20 16.94
N GLY A 169 -30.65 1.22 15.61
CA GLY A 169 -30.82 2.46 14.81
C GLY A 169 -31.95 3.39 15.27
N GLN A 170 -33.05 2.80 15.81
CA GLN A 170 -34.19 3.58 16.32
C GLN A 170 -33.88 4.34 17.62
N PHE A 171 -32.85 3.95 18.36
CA PHE A 171 -32.44 4.54 19.64
C PHE A 171 -31.27 5.52 19.48
N MET A 172 -30.81 5.73 18.26
CA MET A 172 -29.68 6.62 17.96
C MET A 172 -30.14 8.07 17.95
N PRO A 173 -29.22 9.04 18.16
CA PRO A 173 -29.49 10.45 17.97
C PRO A 173 -30.02 10.74 16.56
N ASP A 174 -30.88 11.72 16.40
CA ASP A 174 -31.61 12.05 15.17
C ASP A 174 -30.69 12.14 13.94
N VAL A 175 -29.49 12.65 14.12
CA VAL A 175 -28.48 12.80 13.04
C VAL A 175 -28.06 11.47 12.43
N ILE A 176 -27.98 10.39 13.23
CA ILE A 176 -27.55 9.05 12.79
C ILE A 176 -28.64 7.99 12.97
N ALA A 177 -29.89 8.43 13.24
CA ALA A 177 -31.02 7.52 13.42
C ALA A 177 -31.42 6.85 12.11
N HIS A 178 -31.77 5.56 12.18
CA HIS A 178 -32.32 4.81 11.07
C HIS A 178 -33.36 3.79 11.56
N LYS A 179 -34.10 3.17 10.63
CA LYS A 179 -35.22 2.25 10.98
C LYS A 179 -34.79 1.03 11.80
N GLY A 180 -33.50 0.74 11.91
CA GLY A 180 -32.98 -0.51 12.44
C GLY A 180 -33.21 -1.70 11.48
N ALA A 181 -32.50 -2.79 11.72
CA ALA A 181 -32.66 -4.03 10.97
C ALA A 181 -33.29 -5.12 11.84
N SER A 182 -34.15 -5.98 11.24
CA SER A 182 -34.56 -7.20 11.92
C SER A 182 -33.39 -8.18 12.06
N LEU A 183 -33.45 -9.06 13.03
CA LEU A 183 -32.40 -10.07 13.24
C LEU A 183 -32.17 -10.90 11.98
N SER A 184 -33.26 -11.36 11.33
CA SER A 184 -33.17 -12.11 10.07
C SER A 184 -32.45 -11.32 8.97
N LYS A 185 -32.84 -10.07 8.75
CA LYS A 185 -32.22 -9.20 7.74
C LYS A 185 -30.75 -8.95 8.05
N GLY A 186 -30.41 -8.61 9.30
CA GLY A 186 -29.04 -8.35 9.72
C GLY A 186 -28.13 -9.59 9.57
N MET A 187 -28.58 -10.76 10.05
CA MET A 187 -27.83 -12.00 9.95
C MET A 187 -27.63 -12.45 8.51
N SER A 188 -28.69 -12.34 7.69
CA SER A 188 -28.61 -12.63 6.24
C SER A 188 -27.59 -11.74 5.55
N HIS A 189 -27.63 -10.44 5.81
CA HIS A 189 -26.75 -9.46 5.21
C HIS A 189 -25.28 -9.63 5.62
N TYR A 190 -25.01 -9.88 6.92
CA TYR A 190 -23.66 -10.01 7.42
C TYR A 190 -23.00 -11.35 7.10
N TRP A 191 -23.73 -12.47 7.16
CA TRP A 191 -23.12 -13.81 7.13
C TRP A 191 -23.56 -14.67 5.95
N LEU A 192 -24.79 -14.56 5.47
CA LEU A 192 -25.32 -15.46 4.46
C LEU A 192 -25.23 -14.90 3.03
N GLY A 193 -24.73 -13.67 2.89
CA GLY A 193 -24.54 -12.99 1.60
C GLY A 193 -23.13 -12.47 1.43
N THR A 194 -22.92 -11.77 0.31
CA THR A 194 -21.62 -11.19 -0.07
C THR A 194 -21.49 -9.71 0.26
N GLU A 195 -22.42 -9.16 1.04
CA GLU A 195 -22.41 -7.72 1.42
C GLU A 195 -21.66 -7.45 2.72
N GLY A 196 -21.48 -8.47 3.57
CA GLY A 196 -20.84 -8.37 4.87
C GLY A 196 -19.51 -9.09 4.94
N VAL A 197 -19.43 -10.11 5.81
CA VAL A 197 -18.22 -10.89 6.12
C VAL A 197 -17.59 -11.51 4.88
N PHE A 198 -18.41 -12.07 3.97
CA PHE A 198 -17.96 -12.69 2.73
C PHE A 198 -17.93 -11.70 1.55
N GLY A 199 -17.89 -10.40 1.84
CA GLY A 199 -17.89 -9.33 0.87
C GLY A 199 -16.58 -9.15 0.10
N VAL A 200 -16.47 -7.99 -0.56
CA VAL A 200 -15.35 -7.63 -1.43
C VAL A 200 -14.00 -7.74 -0.72
N ALA A 201 -13.91 -7.29 0.52
CA ALA A 201 -12.65 -7.29 1.27
C ALA A 201 -12.08 -8.70 1.47
N LEU A 202 -12.92 -9.68 1.84
CA LEU A 202 -12.50 -11.08 1.94
C LEU A 202 -12.23 -11.67 0.54
N GLY A 203 -12.98 -11.25 -0.49
CA GLY A 203 -12.75 -11.65 -1.88
C GLY A 203 -11.34 -11.29 -2.36
N VAL A 204 -10.89 -10.07 -2.09
CA VAL A 204 -9.52 -9.63 -2.40
C VAL A 204 -8.48 -10.41 -1.60
N SER A 205 -8.75 -10.67 -0.31
CA SER A 205 -7.88 -11.51 0.54
C SER A 205 -7.71 -12.90 -0.06
N THR A 206 -8.81 -13.53 -0.50
CA THR A 206 -8.83 -14.87 -1.09
C THR A 206 -8.22 -14.89 -2.49
N GLY A 207 -8.61 -13.94 -3.35
CA GLY A 207 -8.26 -13.95 -4.77
C GLY A 207 -6.86 -13.41 -5.08
N MET A 208 -6.38 -12.41 -4.34
CA MET A 208 -5.14 -11.70 -4.69
C MET A 208 -4.11 -11.74 -3.56
N VAL A 209 -4.47 -11.24 -2.37
CA VAL A 209 -3.49 -10.98 -1.29
C VAL A 209 -2.73 -12.24 -0.89
N PHE A 210 -3.42 -13.39 -0.78
CA PHE A 210 -2.78 -14.63 -0.40
C PHE A 210 -1.60 -14.99 -1.32
N MET A 211 -1.80 -14.86 -2.64
CA MET A 211 -0.76 -15.20 -3.62
C MET A 211 0.47 -14.30 -3.50
N PHE A 212 0.28 -13.00 -3.24
CA PHE A 212 1.39 -12.08 -3.06
C PHE A 212 2.12 -12.29 -1.73
N VAL A 213 1.41 -12.57 -0.65
CA VAL A 213 2.01 -12.91 0.65
C VAL A 213 2.79 -14.22 0.57
N LEU A 214 2.25 -15.22 -0.12
CA LEU A 214 2.95 -16.48 -0.38
C LEU A 214 4.22 -16.25 -1.22
N PHE A 215 4.12 -15.47 -2.29
CA PHE A 215 5.26 -15.10 -3.13
C PHE A 215 6.38 -14.46 -2.30
N GLY A 216 6.02 -13.52 -1.42
CA GLY A 216 6.94 -12.86 -0.50
C GLY A 216 7.62 -13.83 0.46
N ALA A 217 6.84 -14.70 1.11
CA ALA A 217 7.37 -15.69 2.04
C ALA A 217 8.33 -16.70 1.37
N LEU A 218 8.05 -17.11 0.13
CA LEU A 218 8.93 -17.97 -0.62
C LEU A 218 10.23 -17.28 -1.07
N LEU A 219 10.14 -16.00 -1.43
CA LEU A 219 11.33 -15.22 -1.82
C LEU A 219 12.24 -14.98 -0.60
N GLU A 220 11.68 -14.77 0.57
CA GLU A 220 12.40 -14.68 1.83
C GLU A 220 13.07 -16.03 2.19
N ALA A 221 12.31 -17.13 2.12
CA ALA A 221 12.84 -18.49 2.35
C ALA A 221 13.97 -18.86 1.38
N ALA A 222 13.99 -18.29 0.18
CA ALA A 222 15.09 -18.47 -0.78
C ALA A 222 16.37 -17.68 -0.42
N GLY A 223 16.28 -16.68 0.51
CA GLY A 223 17.40 -15.86 0.96
C GLY A 223 17.52 -14.49 0.30
N ALA A 224 16.47 -14.03 -0.39
CA ALA A 224 16.47 -12.72 -1.06
C ALA A 224 16.60 -11.54 -0.09
N GLY A 225 16.04 -11.64 1.13
CA GLY A 225 16.15 -10.60 2.15
C GLY A 225 17.61 -10.27 2.50
N ASN A 226 18.41 -11.32 2.82
CA ASN A 226 19.85 -11.16 3.09
C ASN A 226 20.61 -10.57 1.88
N TYR A 227 20.26 -10.99 0.67
CA TYR A 227 20.83 -10.43 -0.56
C TYR A 227 20.55 -8.94 -0.71
N PHE A 228 19.31 -8.48 -0.50
CA PHE A 228 18.94 -7.07 -0.60
C PHE A 228 19.67 -6.21 0.43
N ILE A 229 19.75 -6.68 1.68
CA ILE A 229 20.46 -5.99 2.76
C ILE A 229 21.94 -5.83 2.38
N ARG A 230 22.64 -6.91 2.06
CA ARG A 230 24.09 -6.87 1.75
C ARG A 230 24.41 -6.05 0.51
N THR A 231 23.58 -6.12 -0.53
CA THR A 231 23.75 -5.31 -1.73
C THR A 231 23.57 -3.82 -1.44
N SER A 232 22.58 -3.46 -0.62
CA SER A 232 22.36 -2.08 -0.18
C SER A 232 23.55 -1.55 0.65
N PHE A 233 24.09 -2.37 1.56
CA PHE A 233 25.28 -2.02 2.33
C PHE A 233 26.52 -1.87 1.44
N ALA A 234 26.75 -2.77 0.50
CA ALA A 234 27.84 -2.67 -0.46
C ALA A 234 27.77 -1.40 -1.31
N ALA A 235 26.53 -0.98 -1.67
CA ALA A 235 26.28 0.22 -2.47
C ALA A 235 26.47 1.50 -1.68
N LEU A 236 25.91 1.60 -0.47
CA LEU A 236 25.71 2.86 0.25
C LEU A 236 26.51 2.99 1.54
N GLY A 237 27.04 1.90 2.10
CA GLY A 237 27.71 1.88 3.41
C GLY A 237 28.90 2.82 3.54
N HIS A 238 29.54 3.19 2.43
CA HIS A 238 30.66 4.14 2.40
C HIS A 238 30.24 5.62 2.48
N LEU A 239 28.95 5.92 2.31
CA LEU A 239 28.45 7.29 2.39
C LEU A 239 28.33 7.72 3.85
N ARG A 240 28.30 9.04 4.09
CA ARG A 240 28.03 9.57 5.42
C ARG A 240 26.68 9.06 5.93
N GLY A 241 26.65 8.45 7.13
CA GLY A 241 25.49 7.71 7.62
C GLY A 241 25.13 6.51 6.77
N GLY A 242 26.13 5.88 6.13
CA GLY A 242 25.97 4.79 5.17
C GLY A 242 25.11 3.64 5.64
N PRO A 243 25.30 3.08 6.84
CA PRO A 243 24.44 2.02 7.36
C PRO A 243 22.95 2.38 7.39
N ALA A 244 22.62 3.59 7.84
CA ALA A 244 21.23 4.05 7.88
C ALA A 244 20.63 4.27 6.48
N LYS A 245 21.41 4.76 5.51
CA LYS A 245 20.97 4.84 4.10
C LYS A 245 20.79 3.47 3.45
N ALA A 246 21.68 2.54 3.79
CA ALA A 246 21.56 1.15 3.35
C ALA A 246 20.31 0.49 3.94
N ALA A 247 19.97 0.79 5.21
CA ALA A 247 18.73 0.37 5.83
C ALA A 247 17.50 0.87 5.04
N VAL A 248 17.45 2.17 4.69
CA VAL A 248 16.36 2.74 3.88
C VAL A 248 16.18 1.98 2.56
N VAL A 249 17.26 1.74 1.83
CA VAL A 249 17.19 1.09 0.51
C VAL A 249 16.90 -0.40 0.64
N SER A 250 17.52 -1.11 1.61
CA SER A 250 17.23 -2.54 1.84
C SER A 250 15.80 -2.77 2.27
N SER A 251 15.28 -1.94 3.18
CA SER A 251 13.90 -2.01 3.64
C SER A 251 12.92 -1.72 2.50
N GLY A 252 13.23 -0.76 1.61
CA GLY A 252 12.45 -0.53 0.40
C GLY A 252 12.44 -1.71 -0.56
N LEU A 253 13.59 -2.37 -0.76
CA LEU A 253 13.69 -3.57 -1.60
C LEU A 253 12.98 -4.77 -0.97
N THR A 254 13.05 -4.93 0.35
CA THR A 254 12.31 -5.97 1.07
C THR A 254 10.81 -5.67 1.06
N GLY A 255 10.44 -4.40 1.16
CA GLY A 255 9.05 -3.92 1.05
C GLY A 255 8.39 -4.22 -0.30
N LEU A 256 9.20 -4.32 -1.40
CA LEU A 256 8.69 -4.81 -2.70
C LEU A 256 8.07 -6.22 -2.60
N VAL A 257 8.28 -6.92 -1.51
CA VAL A 257 7.98 -8.34 -1.35
C VAL A 257 7.12 -8.61 -0.12
N SER A 258 7.42 -7.97 1.02
CA SER A 258 6.85 -8.29 2.31
C SER A 258 5.43 -7.70 2.52
N GLY A 259 5.17 -6.48 2.05
CA GLY A 259 3.88 -5.80 2.23
C GLY A 259 3.47 -5.50 3.68
N SER A 260 4.25 -5.93 4.70
CA SER A 260 4.02 -5.71 6.13
C SER A 260 5.13 -4.86 6.74
N SER A 261 4.76 -3.78 7.44
CA SER A 261 5.72 -2.91 8.15
C SER A 261 6.43 -3.65 9.28
N ILE A 262 5.69 -4.43 10.07
CA ILE A 262 6.20 -5.13 11.24
C ILE A 262 7.17 -6.24 10.81
N ALA A 263 6.77 -7.08 9.85
CA ALA A 263 7.64 -8.12 9.31
C ALA A 263 8.92 -7.51 8.72
N ASN A 264 8.81 -6.38 8.02
CA ASN A 264 9.95 -5.70 7.44
C ASN A 264 10.90 -5.14 8.52
N VAL A 265 10.38 -4.50 9.59
CA VAL A 265 11.18 -4.05 10.76
C VAL A 265 11.94 -5.22 11.37
N VAL A 266 11.31 -6.36 11.52
CA VAL A 266 11.98 -7.50 12.16
C VAL A 266 13.02 -8.13 11.23
N THR A 267 12.69 -8.33 9.97
CA THR A 267 13.60 -8.95 8.99
C THR A 267 14.83 -8.09 8.71
N THR A 268 14.64 -6.78 8.46
CA THR A 268 15.75 -5.88 8.12
C THR A 268 16.41 -5.27 9.35
N GLY A 269 15.62 -4.92 10.38
CA GLY A 269 16.08 -4.21 11.57
C GLY A 269 17.05 -5.01 12.43
N THR A 270 16.93 -6.35 12.45
CA THR A 270 17.89 -7.22 13.13
C THR A 270 19.32 -7.07 12.64
N PHE A 271 19.49 -6.73 11.36
CA PHE A 271 20.80 -6.47 10.76
C PHE A 271 21.13 -4.97 10.77
N THR A 272 20.19 -4.11 10.44
CA THR A 272 20.42 -2.69 10.18
C THR A 272 20.55 -1.89 11.46
N ILE A 273 19.71 -2.16 12.48
CA ILE A 273 19.73 -1.43 13.77
C ILE A 273 21.09 -1.58 14.50
N PRO A 274 21.65 -2.80 14.70
CA PRO A 274 22.97 -2.95 15.31
C PRO A 274 24.07 -2.21 14.54
N LEU A 275 24.03 -2.20 13.21
CA LEU A 275 25.00 -1.49 12.39
C LEU A 275 24.85 0.04 12.48
N MET A 276 23.63 0.55 12.57
CA MET A 276 23.38 1.98 12.82
C MET A 276 23.89 2.41 14.20
N LYS A 277 23.67 1.59 15.24
CA LYS A 277 24.21 1.86 16.60
C LYS A 277 25.74 1.85 16.58
N LYS A 278 26.38 0.91 15.88
CA LYS A 278 27.85 0.82 15.76
C LYS A 278 28.51 2.06 15.14
N VAL A 279 27.82 2.74 14.22
CA VAL A 279 28.33 3.99 13.62
C VAL A 279 27.94 5.24 14.41
N GLY A 280 27.20 5.13 15.52
CA GLY A 280 26.94 6.19 16.49
C GLY A 280 25.52 6.74 16.50
N PHE A 281 24.54 6.11 15.88
CA PHE A 281 23.12 6.45 16.10
C PHE A 281 22.68 5.98 17.50
N SER A 282 21.84 6.77 18.19
CA SER A 282 21.21 6.31 19.42
C SER A 282 20.23 5.18 19.16
N PRO A 283 19.92 4.31 20.16
CA PRO A 283 18.96 3.24 20.02
C PRO A 283 17.60 3.69 19.45
N GLU A 284 17.06 4.80 19.98
CA GLU A 284 15.77 5.34 19.54
C GLU A 284 15.82 5.84 18.09
N LYS A 285 16.91 6.52 17.68
CA LYS A 285 17.07 7.01 16.31
C LYS A 285 17.29 5.87 15.32
N ALA A 286 18.07 4.86 15.69
CA ALA A 286 18.29 3.68 14.86
C ALA A 286 16.96 2.92 14.66
N GLY A 287 16.19 2.70 15.74
CA GLY A 287 14.87 2.13 15.68
C GLY A 287 13.90 2.96 14.84
N ALA A 288 13.88 4.28 15.04
CA ALA A 288 13.01 5.21 14.29
C ALA A 288 13.28 5.24 12.79
N ILE A 289 14.55 5.19 12.37
CA ILE A 289 14.92 5.09 10.95
C ILE A 289 14.38 3.79 10.37
N GLU A 290 14.55 2.68 11.08
CA GLU A 290 14.05 1.38 10.62
C GLU A 290 12.52 1.36 10.51
N VAL A 291 11.80 1.92 11.49
CA VAL A 291 10.34 2.08 11.45
C VAL A 291 9.94 2.87 10.20
N ALA A 292 10.49 4.06 10.02
CA ALA A 292 10.17 4.92 8.87
C ALA A 292 10.49 4.28 7.51
N CYS A 293 11.53 3.43 7.45
CA CYS A 293 11.85 2.67 6.23
C CYS A 293 10.82 1.59 5.95
N SER A 294 10.44 0.85 7.00
CA SER A 294 9.59 -0.34 6.90
C SER A 294 8.13 0.01 6.67
N THR A 295 7.62 1.07 7.29
CA THR A 295 6.28 1.60 7.04
C THR A 295 6.14 2.07 5.59
N ASN A 296 7.13 2.80 5.06
CA ASN A 296 7.17 3.18 3.64
C ASN A 296 7.30 1.98 2.69
N GLY A 297 7.78 0.83 3.14
CA GLY A 297 7.81 -0.41 2.34
C GLY A 297 6.44 -0.82 1.82
N GLN A 298 5.38 -0.57 2.58
CA GLN A 298 4.00 -0.83 2.16
C GLN A 298 3.54 0.05 0.97
N LEU A 299 4.20 1.18 0.72
CA LEU A 299 3.90 2.05 -0.43
C LEU A 299 4.58 1.60 -1.71
N MET A 300 5.61 0.74 -1.63
CA MET A 300 6.51 0.47 -2.75
C MET A 300 5.93 -0.55 -3.73
N PRO A 301 5.61 -0.15 -4.98
CA PRO A 301 5.19 -1.08 -6.01
C PRO A 301 6.32 -2.07 -6.39
N PRO A 302 6.02 -3.30 -6.88
CA PRO A 302 4.71 -3.74 -7.36
C PRO A 302 3.84 -4.47 -6.33
N VAL A 303 4.34 -4.90 -5.18
CA VAL A 303 3.52 -5.70 -4.24
C VAL A 303 2.69 -4.78 -3.33
N MET A 304 3.33 -3.78 -2.71
CA MET A 304 2.69 -2.85 -1.77
C MET A 304 2.04 -3.56 -0.56
N GLY A 305 1.38 -2.83 0.32
CA GLY A 305 0.55 -3.41 1.37
C GLY A 305 -0.76 -3.99 0.82
N ALA A 306 -1.38 -4.91 1.57
CA ALA A 306 -2.60 -5.61 1.14
C ALA A 306 -3.77 -4.68 0.80
N ALA A 307 -3.82 -3.47 1.35
CA ALA A 307 -4.80 -2.45 1.03
C ALA A 307 -4.76 -1.98 -0.43
N ALA A 308 -3.60 -2.02 -1.09
CA ALA A 308 -3.48 -1.62 -2.49
C ALA A 308 -4.27 -2.52 -3.45
N PHE A 309 -4.43 -3.79 -3.11
CA PHE A 309 -5.25 -4.72 -3.90
C PHE A 309 -6.76 -4.42 -3.76
N LEU A 310 -7.16 -3.92 -2.59
CA LEU A 310 -8.55 -3.49 -2.37
C LEU A 310 -8.92 -2.25 -3.20
N MET A 311 -7.94 -1.39 -3.53
CA MET A 311 -8.17 -0.23 -4.39
C MET A 311 -8.66 -0.63 -5.78
N VAL A 312 -8.25 -1.80 -6.30
CA VAL A 312 -8.73 -2.33 -7.59
C VAL A 312 -10.26 -2.41 -7.60
N GLU A 313 -10.83 -2.99 -6.56
CA GLU A 313 -12.27 -3.21 -6.44
C GLU A 313 -13.02 -1.93 -6.01
N TYR A 314 -12.48 -1.16 -5.06
CA TYR A 314 -13.17 0.01 -4.53
C TYR A 314 -13.12 1.22 -5.47
N VAL A 315 -12.08 1.34 -6.29
CA VAL A 315 -11.94 2.42 -7.27
C VAL A 315 -12.42 1.99 -8.65
N GLY A 316 -12.45 0.68 -8.94
CA GLY A 316 -12.85 0.13 -10.24
C GLY A 316 -11.79 0.31 -11.33
N ILE A 317 -10.49 0.30 -10.97
CA ILE A 317 -9.37 0.44 -11.91
C ILE A 317 -8.47 -0.78 -11.90
N SER A 318 -7.68 -0.97 -12.95
CA SER A 318 -6.73 -2.08 -13.03
C SER A 318 -5.61 -1.92 -11.98
N TYR A 319 -5.04 -3.05 -11.53
CA TYR A 319 -3.92 -3.03 -10.58
C TYR A 319 -2.68 -2.29 -11.14
N ILE A 320 -2.47 -2.33 -12.45
CA ILE A 320 -1.39 -1.58 -13.11
C ILE A 320 -1.60 -0.07 -12.95
N GLU A 321 -2.85 0.40 -13.04
CA GLU A 321 -3.16 1.81 -12.81
C GLU A 321 -2.94 2.20 -11.36
N VAL A 322 -3.31 1.34 -10.39
CA VAL A 322 -2.96 1.55 -8.97
C VAL A 322 -1.45 1.68 -8.80
N ILE A 323 -0.67 0.74 -9.36
CA ILE A 323 0.81 0.80 -9.37
C ILE A 323 1.31 2.12 -9.97
N LYS A 324 0.79 2.52 -11.13
CA LYS A 324 1.17 3.75 -11.81
C LYS A 324 0.96 4.96 -10.91
N HIS A 325 -0.20 5.08 -10.30
CA HIS A 325 -0.54 6.22 -9.45
C HIS A 325 0.24 6.23 -8.12
N ALA A 326 0.58 5.07 -7.56
CA ALA A 326 1.36 4.96 -6.34
C ALA A 326 2.88 5.15 -6.55
N PHE A 327 3.40 4.94 -7.79
CA PHE A 327 4.83 4.83 -8.06
C PHE A 327 5.62 6.11 -7.73
N LEU A 328 5.21 7.25 -8.28
CA LEU A 328 5.94 8.51 -8.08
C LEU A 328 5.91 8.97 -6.61
N PRO A 329 4.76 8.99 -5.90
CA PRO A 329 4.73 9.31 -4.48
C PRO A 329 5.63 8.41 -3.62
N ALA A 330 5.66 7.11 -3.89
CA ALA A 330 6.52 6.17 -3.17
C ALA A 330 8.00 6.50 -3.37
N ILE A 331 8.45 6.69 -4.61
CA ILE A 331 9.85 7.00 -4.92
C ILE A 331 10.31 8.31 -4.28
N ILE A 332 9.52 9.38 -4.38
CA ILE A 332 9.89 10.66 -3.73
C ILE A 332 9.91 10.57 -2.21
N SER A 333 9.03 9.78 -1.60
CA SER A 333 9.05 9.52 -0.15
C SER A 333 10.36 8.83 0.27
N TYR A 334 10.84 7.82 -0.48
CA TYR A 334 12.13 7.17 -0.21
C TYR A 334 13.33 8.09 -0.44
N ILE A 335 13.33 8.90 -1.51
CA ILE A 335 14.39 9.88 -1.75
C ILE A 335 14.47 10.88 -0.58
N ALA A 336 13.33 11.33 -0.09
CA ALA A 336 13.25 12.21 1.07
C ALA A 336 13.81 11.56 2.34
N LEU A 337 13.46 10.29 2.58
CA LEU A 337 13.96 9.57 3.75
C LEU A 337 15.48 9.39 3.72
N VAL A 338 16.03 8.98 2.56
CA VAL A 338 17.50 8.91 2.37
C VAL A 338 18.15 10.27 2.67
N TYR A 339 17.50 11.37 2.27
CA TYR A 339 18.00 12.70 2.51
C TYR A 339 17.86 13.13 3.99
N ILE A 340 16.74 12.84 4.65
CA ILE A 340 16.56 13.07 6.10
C ILE A 340 17.63 12.35 6.89
N VAL A 341 17.88 11.08 6.61
CA VAL A 341 18.93 10.28 7.23
C VAL A 341 20.32 10.88 6.96
N HIS A 342 20.55 11.42 5.75
CA HIS A 342 21.79 12.13 5.44
C HIS A 342 21.97 13.39 6.28
N LEU A 343 20.91 14.18 6.45
CA LEU A 343 20.95 15.38 7.29
C LEU A 343 21.20 15.04 8.76
N GLU A 344 20.54 13.98 9.25
CA GLU A 344 20.69 13.51 10.61
C GLU A 344 22.13 13.05 10.89
N ALA A 345 22.70 12.22 10.00
CA ALA A 345 24.09 11.79 10.08
C ALA A 345 25.08 12.99 9.99
N THR A 346 24.73 14.03 9.22
CA THR A 346 25.54 15.24 9.10
C THR A 346 25.52 16.08 10.37
N LYS A 347 24.33 16.23 11.00
CA LYS A 347 24.18 16.92 12.29
C LYS A 347 25.00 16.26 13.40
N MET A 348 25.06 14.92 13.38
CA MET A 348 25.79 14.14 14.38
C MET A 348 27.29 13.99 14.06
N GLY A 349 27.76 14.51 12.92
CA GLY A 349 29.17 14.40 12.52
C GLY A 349 29.60 12.97 12.13
N LEU A 350 28.64 12.07 11.84
CA LEU A 350 28.95 10.67 11.54
C LEU A 350 29.64 10.54 10.18
N GLU A 351 30.57 9.59 10.09
CA GLU A 351 31.26 9.22 8.85
C GLU A 351 30.71 7.94 8.26
N GLY A 352 31.05 7.65 7.01
CA GLY A 352 30.74 6.37 6.36
C GLY A 352 31.79 5.30 6.70
N MET A 353 31.48 4.04 6.42
CA MET A 353 32.45 2.96 6.54
C MET A 353 33.60 3.13 5.53
N LYS A 354 34.81 2.78 5.93
CA LYS A 354 36.00 2.91 5.05
C LYS A 354 35.85 2.01 3.83
N ARG A 355 36.12 2.56 2.66
CA ARG A 355 36.12 1.83 1.38
C ARG A 355 37.54 1.47 0.97
N THR A 356 37.74 0.24 0.55
CA THR A 356 39.06 -0.25 0.11
C THR A 356 39.52 0.40 -1.20
N ILE A 357 38.60 0.88 -2.06
CA ILE A 357 38.90 1.52 -3.33
C ILE A 357 38.34 2.92 -3.40
N THR A 358 39.18 3.93 -3.54
CA THR A 358 38.76 5.33 -3.75
C THR A 358 38.55 5.60 -5.25
N ARG A 359 37.34 6.06 -5.62
CA ARG A 359 36.99 6.48 -6.98
C ARG A 359 36.96 8.01 -7.07
N THR A 360 37.43 8.57 -8.19
CA THR A 360 37.32 9.98 -8.48
C THR A 360 35.86 10.41 -8.66
N MET A 361 35.52 11.71 -8.53
CA MET A 361 34.17 12.21 -8.65
C MET A 361 33.58 11.94 -10.05
N SER A 362 34.38 12.06 -11.09
CA SER A 362 33.97 11.71 -12.46
C SER A 362 33.64 10.22 -12.64
N GLN A 363 34.43 9.35 -12.04
CA GLN A 363 34.15 7.90 -12.06
C GLN A 363 32.87 7.53 -11.28
N LYS A 364 32.58 8.22 -10.17
CA LYS A 364 31.33 8.05 -9.42
C LYS A 364 30.12 8.46 -10.25
N LEU A 365 30.20 9.65 -10.91
CA LEU A 365 29.12 10.14 -11.76
C LEU A 365 28.91 9.23 -12.96
N LEU A 366 29.97 8.82 -13.63
CA LEU A 366 29.92 7.91 -14.77
C LEU A 366 29.32 6.54 -14.35
N SER A 367 29.75 6.00 -13.22
CA SER A 367 29.19 4.74 -12.70
C SER A 367 27.70 4.86 -12.39
N PHE A 368 27.25 6.00 -11.82
CA PHE A 368 25.84 6.25 -11.54
C PHE A 368 25.01 6.34 -12.84
N VAL A 369 25.47 7.12 -13.81
CA VAL A 369 24.81 7.26 -15.11
C VAL A 369 24.74 5.92 -15.85
N LEU A 370 25.85 5.17 -15.88
CA LEU A 370 25.87 3.85 -16.50
C LEU A 370 24.94 2.86 -15.79
N THR A 371 24.83 2.91 -14.47
CA THR A 371 23.89 2.04 -13.74
C THR A 371 22.45 2.36 -14.11
N ILE A 372 22.06 3.63 -14.13
CA ILE A 372 20.71 4.04 -14.55
C ILE A 372 20.44 3.65 -16.00
N LEU A 373 21.37 3.93 -16.90
CA LEU A 373 21.24 3.59 -18.32
C LEU A 373 21.10 2.07 -18.51
N THR A 374 21.88 1.27 -17.77
CA THR A 374 21.78 -0.19 -17.81
C THR A 374 20.41 -0.68 -17.33
N LEU A 375 19.89 -0.11 -16.25
CA LEU A 375 18.53 -0.43 -15.76
C LEU A 375 17.44 -0.08 -16.78
N ILE A 376 17.54 1.09 -17.41
CA ILE A 376 16.60 1.52 -18.47
C ILE A 376 16.67 0.59 -19.67
N ILE A 377 17.91 0.22 -20.10
CA ILE A 377 18.11 -0.69 -21.22
C ILE A 377 17.53 -2.07 -20.89
N ILE A 378 17.82 -2.62 -19.71
CA ILE A 378 17.28 -3.92 -19.28
C ILE A 378 15.74 -3.87 -19.25
N ALA A 379 15.15 -2.85 -18.66
CA ALA A 379 13.69 -2.69 -18.62
C ALA A 379 13.11 -2.57 -20.04
N GLY A 380 13.72 -1.76 -20.91
CA GLY A 380 13.29 -1.57 -22.29
C GLY A 380 13.44 -2.86 -23.12
N VAL A 381 14.57 -3.55 -23.03
CA VAL A 381 14.78 -4.84 -23.72
C VAL A 381 13.80 -5.90 -23.21
N THR A 382 13.54 -5.95 -21.90
CA THR A 382 12.56 -6.88 -21.35
C THR A 382 11.15 -6.55 -21.87
N TYR A 383 10.71 -5.29 -21.79
CA TYR A 383 9.37 -4.87 -22.21
C TYR A 383 9.17 -5.05 -23.72
N TYR A 384 10.03 -4.41 -24.54
CA TYR A 384 9.90 -4.47 -26.01
C TYR A 384 10.29 -5.83 -26.57
N GLY A 385 11.32 -6.48 -26.02
CA GLY A 385 11.76 -7.79 -26.47
C GLY A 385 10.72 -8.88 -26.22
N LEU A 386 10.14 -8.94 -25.03
CA LEU A 386 9.06 -9.87 -24.72
C LEU A 386 7.78 -9.54 -25.48
N GLY A 387 7.46 -8.25 -25.65
CA GLY A 387 6.35 -7.81 -26.50
C GLY A 387 6.53 -8.25 -27.97
N TRP A 388 7.73 -8.11 -28.51
CA TRP A 388 8.04 -8.57 -29.87
C TRP A 388 7.96 -10.11 -29.99
N ILE A 389 8.45 -10.86 -29.03
CA ILE A 389 8.29 -12.31 -28.97
C ILE A 389 6.81 -12.68 -29.02
N LYS A 390 5.98 -12.00 -28.24
CA LYS A 390 4.53 -12.23 -28.22
C LYS A 390 3.87 -12.00 -29.60
N THR A 391 4.24 -10.91 -30.27
CA THR A 391 3.67 -10.60 -31.61
C THR A 391 4.11 -11.58 -32.70
N VAL A 392 5.35 -12.09 -32.62
CA VAL A 392 5.91 -13.02 -33.63
C VAL A 392 5.50 -14.47 -33.37
N SER A 393 5.47 -14.93 -32.11
CA SER A 393 5.30 -16.35 -31.78
C SER A 393 3.85 -16.73 -31.42
N GLY A 394 2.94 -15.77 -31.21
CA GLY A 394 1.54 -16.04 -30.90
C GLY A 394 1.37 -17.05 -29.76
N GLY A 395 0.68 -18.15 -29.97
CA GLY A 395 0.44 -19.20 -28.96
C GLY A 395 1.70 -19.93 -28.44
N ALA A 396 2.84 -19.83 -29.15
CA ALA A 396 4.09 -20.42 -28.70
C ALA A 396 4.89 -19.53 -27.70
N THR A 397 4.43 -18.31 -27.42
CA THR A 397 5.12 -17.34 -26.55
C THR A 397 5.50 -17.94 -25.20
N ILE A 398 4.57 -18.63 -24.55
CA ILE A 398 4.75 -19.20 -23.21
C ILE A 398 5.92 -20.20 -23.17
N TYR A 399 6.06 -21.04 -24.20
CA TYR A 399 7.15 -22.03 -24.29
C TYR A 399 8.49 -21.34 -24.52
N ILE A 400 8.54 -20.35 -25.43
CA ILE A 400 9.77 -19.61 -25.74
C ILE A 400 10.23 -18.82 -24.51
N VAL A 401 9.34 -18.10 -23.84
CA VAL A 401 9.66 -17.34 -22.64
C VAL A 401 10.09 -18.27 -21.50
N SER A 402 9.46 -19.43 -21.32
CA SER A 402 9.86 -20.42 -20.32
C SER A 402 11.28 -20.95 -20.56
N VAL A 403 11.64 -21.22 -21.82
CA VAL A 403 13.01 -21.66 -22.17
C VAL A 403 14.03 -20.55 -21.94
N LEU A 404 13.72 -19.31 -22.35
CA LEU A 404 14.58 -18.16 -22.13
C LEU A 404 14.79 -17.89 -20.63
N LEU A 405 13.74 -18.03 -19.83
CA LEU A 405 13.77 -17.88 -18.39
C LEU A 405 14.63 -18.96 -17.72
N ALA A 406 14.52 -20.22 -18.17
CA ALA A 406 15.36 -21.32 -17.68
C ALA A 406 16.83 -21.09 -18.00
N ILE A 407 17.15 -20.61 -19.21
CA ILE A 407 18.52 -20.26 -19.62
C ILE A 407 19.03 -19.08 -18.77
N ALA A 408 18.22 -18.01 -18.61
CA ALA A 408 18.58 -16.84 -17.80
C ALA A 408 18.83 -17.23 -16.34
N TYR A 409 17.95 -18.03 -15.74
CA TYR A 409 18.10 -18.53 -14.38
C TYR A 409 19.40 -19.34 -14.20
N THR A 410 19.64 -20.31 -15.10
CA THR A 410 20.84 -21.16 -15.05
C THR A 410 22.10 -20.32 -15.19
N PHE A 411 22.11 -19.36 -16.11
CA PHE A 411 23.23 -18.45 -16.32
C PHE A 411 23.49 -17.54 -15.11
N LEU A 412 22.45 -16.93 -14.55
CA LEU A 412 22.59 -16.06 -13.38
C LEU A 412 23.03 -16.83 -12.14
N LEU A 413 22.55 -18.06 -11.97
CA LEU A 413 22.97 -18.93 -10.87
C LEU A 413 24.42 -19.38 -11.04
N TRP A 414 24.87 -19.72 -12.27
CA TRP A 414 26.26 -19.99 -12.55
C TRP A 414 27.16 -18.78 -12.28
N LEU A 415 26.71 -17.58 -12.64
CA LEU A 415 27.38 -16.32 -12.34
C LEU A 415 27.51 -16.11 -10.82
N ALA A 416 26.46 -16.39 -10.06
CA ALA A 416 26.45 -16.32 -8.60
C ALA A 416 27.44 -17.32 -7.96
N CYS A 417 27.65 -18.46 -8.59
CA CYS A 417 28.60 -19.45 -8.10
C CYS A 417 30.08 -19.06 -8.28
N LYS A 418 30.38 -18.04 -9.11
CA LYS A 418 31.75 -17.51 -9.29
C LYS A 418 32.22 -16.59 -8.17
N VAL A 419 31.29 -16.14 -7.32
CA VAL A 419 31.61 -15.28 -6.20
C VAL A 419 31.36 -16.00 -4.87
N PRO A 420 31.98 -15.56 -3.76
CA PRO A 420 31.75 -16.15 -2.45
C PRO A 420 30.26 -16.15 -2.08
N GLU A 421 29.82 -17.13 -1.32
CA GLU A 421 28.43 -17.16 -0.81
C GLU A 421 28.21 -16.05 0.19
N LEU A 422 27.01 -15.50 0.21
CA LEU A 422 26.66 -14.47 1.17
C LEU A 422 26.41 -15.15 2.53
N GLU A 423 27.42 -15.08 3.42
CA GLU A 423 27.28 -15.62 4.77
C GLU A 423 26.20 -14.88 5.54
N VAL A 424 25.38 -15.61 6.32
CA VAL A 424 24.41 -15.04 7.24
C VAL A 424 25.13 -14.66 8.54
N THR A 425 26.05 -13.70 8.47
CA THR A 425 26.73 -13.17 9.66
C THR A 425 26.17 -11.80 10.01
N HIS A 426 25.81 -11.61 11.27
CA HIS A 426 25.28 -10.34 11.79
C HIS A 426 26.35 -9.23 11.88
N GLU A 427 27.64 -9.56 11.75
CA GLU A 427 28.74 -8.60 11.82
C GLU A 427 29.32 -8.30 10.44
N ILE A 428 28.95 -7.16 9.88
CA ILE A 428 29.65 -6.58 8.72
C ILE A 428 30.77 -5.70 9.25
N THR A 429 32.00 -6.20 9.29
CA THR A 429 33.18 -5.43 9.71
C THR A 429 33.79 -4.64 8.56
N GLU A 430 33.70 -5.15 7.33
CA GLU A 430 34.22 -4.52 6.11
C GLU A 430 33.13 -4.43 5.04
N LEU A 431 33.20 -3.39 4.20
CA LEU A 431 32.26 -3.23 3.08
C LEU A 431 32.58 -4.25 1.97
N PRO A 432 31.63 -5.13 1.64
CA PRO A 432 31.83 -6.08 0.55
C PRO A 432 31.88 -5.35 -0.81
N PRO A 433 32.59 -5.88 -1.80
CA PRO A 433 32.65 -5.28 -3.14
C PRO A 433 31.29 -5.41 -3.83
N LEU A 434 30.70 -4.26 -4.22
CA LEU A 434 29.33 -4.15 -4.75
C LEU A 434 29.04 -5.15 -5.88
N MET A 435 29.92 -5.25 -6.87
CA MET A 435 29.68 -6.09 -8.06
C MET A 435 29.60 -7.58 -7.70
N GLN A 436 30.47 -8.05 -6.80
CA GLN A 436 30.46 -9.44 -6.35
C GLN A 436 29.21 -9.74 -5.53
N THR A 437 28.83 -8.82 -4.63
CA THR A 437 27.61 -8.96 -3.82
C THR A 437 26.35 -8.97 -4.71
N ALA A 438 26.27 -8.08 -5.70
CA ALA A 438 25.14 -8.03 -6.62
C ALA A 438 25.06 -9.30 -7.48
N GLN A 439 26.20 -9.80 -8.00
CA GLN A 439 26.24 -11.03 -8.80
C GLN A 439 25.78 -12.27 -8.02
N ALA A 440 26.00 -12.29 -6.70
CA ALA A 440 25.63 -13.42 -5.84
C ALA A 440 24.10 -13.70 -5.81
N GLY A 441 23.24 -12.72 -6.20
CA GLY A 441 21.80 -12.88 -6.06
C GLY A 441 20.96 -12.28 -7.18
N PHE A 442 21.51 -11.96 -8.36
CA PHE A 442 20.70 -11.43 -9.48
C PHE A 442 19.51 -12.32 -9.87
N TYR A 443 19.63 -13.64 -9.68
CA TYR A 443 18.55 -14.57 -9.99
C TYR A 443 17.31 -14.39 -9.11
N PHE A 444 17.39 -13.74 -7.93
CA PHE A 444 16.25 -13.39 -7.10
C PHE A 444 15.37 -12.29 -7.72
N LEU A 445 15.87 -11.56 -8.71
CA LEU A 445 15.09 -10.56 -9.42
C LEU A 445 14.19 -11.17 -10.51
N LEU A 446 14.49 -12.39 -10.99
CA LEU A 446 13.73 -13.02 -12.07
C LEU A 446 12.24 -13.20 -11.76
N PRO A 447 11.83 -13.65 -10.54
CA PRO A 447 10.41 -13.75 -10.21
C PRO A 447 9.67 -12.41 -10.25
N ILE A 448 10.35 -11.30 -9.88
CA ILE A 448 9.79 -9.95 -9.97
C ILE A 448 9.62 -9.54 -11.45
N VAL A 449 10.58 -9.88 -12.30
CA VAL A 449 10.49 -9.65 -13.76
C VAL A 449 9.32 -10.45 -14.35
N VAL A 450 9.14 -11.72 -13.96
CA VAL A 450 8.01 -12.55 -14.40
C VAL A 450 6.68 -11.94 -13.93
N LEU A 451 6.58 -11.50 -12.67
CA LEU A 451 5.41 -10.83 -12.14
C LEU A 451 5.05 -9.61 -12.99
N MET A 452 6.02 -8.74 -13.26
CA MET A 452 5.82 -7.53 -14.06
C MET A 452 5.48 -7.84 -15.51
N TRP A 453 6.10 -8.86 -16.10
CA TRP A 453 5.78 -9.30 -17.47
C TRP A 453 4.33 -9.78 -17.56
N CYS A 454 3.90 -10.66 -16.65
CA CYS A 454 2.53 -11.16 -16.61
C CYS A 454 1.50 -10.03 -16.44
N LEU A 455 1.79 -9.06 -15.56
CA LEU A 455 0.90 -7.92 -15.31
C LEU A 455 0.85 -6.94 -16.49
N VAL A 456 2.01 -6.55 -17.04
CA VAL A 456 2.10 -5.40 -17.97
C VAL A 456 1.97 -5.84 -19.42
N VAL A 457 2.63 -6.94 -19.82
CA VAL A 457 2.66 -7.39 -21.22
C VAL A 457 1.56 -8.38 -21.51
N GLU A 458 1.38 -9.39 -20.66
CA GLU A 458 0.32 -10.40 -20.83
C GLU A 458 -1.04 -9.90 -20.32
N ARG A 459 -1.07 -8.85 -19.50
CA ARG A 459 -2.29 -8.27 -18.91
C ARG A 459 -3.15 -9.30 -18.18
N LEU A 460 -2.49 -10.25 -17.51
CA LEU A 460 -3.15 -11.24 -16.67
C LEU A 460 -3.68 -10.58 -15.38
N SER A 461 -4.65 -11.25 -14.75
CA SER A 461 -5.12 -10.83 -13.44
C SER A 461 -3.97 -10.81 -12.41
N PRO A 462 -4.02 -9.96 -11.39
CA PRO A 462 -2.98 -9.90 -10.34
C PRO A 462 -2.72 -11.27 -9.70
N ALA A 463 -3.79 -12.02 -9.40
CA ALA A 463 -3.69 -13.36 -8.82
C ALA A 463 -2.91 -14.34 -9.70
N LEU A 464 -3.27 -14.40 -10.98
CA LEU A 464 -2.62 -15.30 -11.95
C LEU A 464 -1.17 -14.88 -12.21
N SER A 465 -0.89 -13.58 -12.22
CA SER A 465 0.47 -13.05 -12.36
C SER A 465 1.35 -13.43 -11.16
N ALA A 466 0.82 -13.30 -9.95
CA ALA A 466 1.50 -13.73 -8.73
C ALA A 466 1.66 -15.26 -8.68
N TYR A 467 0.70 -16.01 -9.19
CA TYR A 467 0.80 -17.47 -9.31
C TYR A 467 2.01 -17.88 -10.17
N TRP A 468 2.19 -17.31 -11.37
CA TRP A 468 3.33 -17.64 -12.22
C TRP A 468 4.68 -17.25 -11.62
N ALA A 469 4.73 -16.08 -10.97
CA ALA A 469 5.92 -15.66 -10.21
C ALA A 469 6.23 -16.62 -9.06
N THR A 470 5.19 -17.10 -8.35
CA THR A 470 5.29 -18.10 -7.27
C THR A 470 5.75 -19.45 -7.80
N MET A 471 5.27 -19.88 -8.98
CA MET A 471 5.75 -21.13 -9.62
C MET A 471 7.22 -21.06 -9.95
N LEU A 472 7.73 -19.91 -10.43
CA LEU A 472 9.17 -19.74 -10.62
C LEU A 472 9.91 -19.79 -9.28
N MET A 473 9.37 -19.23 -8.20
CA MET A 473 9.97 -19.35 -6.86
C MET A 473 10.05 -20.80 -6.38
N VAL A 474 9.02 -21.60 -6.65
CA VAL A 474 9.04 -23.04 -6.36
C VAL A 474 10.22 -23.71 -7.10
N VAL A 475 10.40 -23.42 -8.39
CA VAL A 475 11.53 -23.95 -9.18
C VAL A 475 12.87 -23.50 -8.59
N ILE A 476 13.01 -22.22 -8.24
CA ILE A 476 14.25 -21.68 -7.64
C ILE A 476 14.57 -22.39 -6.32
N LEU A 477 13.61 -22.50 -5.40
CA LEU A 477 13.82 -23.13 -4.09
C LEU A 477 14.23 -24.59 -4.22
N LEU A 478 13.62 -25.34 -5.13
CA LEU A 478 13.95 -26.75 -5.37
C LEU A 478 15.32 -26.93 -6.02
N THR A 479 15.73 -26.01 -6.90
CA THR A 479 16.90 -26.24 -7.78
C THR A 479 18.13 -25.44 -7.39
N GLN A 480 18.00 -24.29 -6.68
CA GLN A 480 19.14 -23.42 -6.37
C GLN A 480 20.25 -24.13 -5.59
N ARG A 481 19.88 -24.93 -4.55
CA ARG A 481 20.86 -25.62 -3.71
C ARG A 481 21.58 -26.73 -4.47
N PRO A 482 20.94 -27.73 -5.12
CA PRO A 482 21.61 -28.75 -5.87
C PRO A 482 22.44 -28.22 -7.05
N MET A 483 21.94 -27.20 -7.78
CA MET A 483 22.69 -26.60 -8.88
C MET A 483 23.93 -25.84 -8.40
N LYS A 484 23.85 -25.13 -7.25
CA LYS A 484 25.03 -24.52 -6.61
C LYS A 484 26.06 -25.58 -6.23
N GLY A 485 25.63 -26.72 -5.68
CA GLY A 485 26.49 -27.85 -5.37
C GLY A 485 27.25 -28.36 -6.61
N VAL A 486 26.55 -28.55 -7.73
CA VAL A 486 27.15 -28.97 -9.01
C VAL A 486 28.12 -27.92 -9.54
N PHE A 487 27.74 -26.63 -9.60
CA PHE A 487 28.61 -25.58 -10.17
C PHE A 487 29.84 -25.28 -9.33
N ARG A 488 29.73 -25.37 -8.00
CA ARG A 488 30.86 -25.18 -7.06
C ARG A 488 31.65 -26.44 -6.79
N LYS A 489 31.18 -27.58 -7.29
CA LYS A 489 31.78 -28.93 -7.01
C LYS A 489 31.82 -29.24 -5.50
N MET A 490 30.82 -28.76 -4.77
CA MET A 490 30.66 -28.97 -3.33
C MET A 490 29.62 -30.06 -3.10
N HIS A 491 29.91 -30.96 -2.17
CA HIS A 491 29.01 -32.06 -1.79
C HIS A 491 28.74 -31.97 -0.29
N GLY A 492 27.46 -31.94 0.11
CA GLY A 492 27.07 -31.84 1.51
C GLY A 492 25.57 -31.83 1.67
N ALA A 493 25.09 -31.90 2.91
CA ALA A 493 23.63 -31.88 3.23
C ALA A 493 22.98 -30.58 2.78
N ASP A 494 23.69 -29.45 2.79
CA ASP A 494 23.21 -28.14 2.42
C ASP A 494 22.94 -27.96 0.92
N PHE A 495 23.56 -28.80 0.07
CA PHE A 495 23.43 -28.77 -1.39
C PHE A 495 22.49 -29.85 -1.95
N ASN A 496 21.62 -30.41 -1.10
CA ASN A 496 20.72 -31.48 -1.49
C ASN A 496 19.34 -30.95 -1.89
N PHE A 497 18.68 -31.64 -2.82
CA PHE A 497 17.31 -31.41 -3.22
C PHE A 497 16.33 -31.45 -2.01
N LYS A 498 16.59 -32.36 -1.05
CA LYS A 498 15.77 -32.51 0.17
C LYS A 498 15.74 -31.22 1.00
N THR A 499 16.85 -30.51 1.12
CA THR A 499 16.92 -29.24 1.86
C THR A 499 16.10 -28.16 1.13
N GLY A 500 16.19 -28.10 -0.21
CA GLY A 500 15.34 -27.21 -1.02
C GLY A 500 13.85 -27.50 -0.86
N CYS A 501 13.45 -28.77 -0.79
CA CYS A 501 12.06 -29.14 -0.49
C CYS A 501 11.63 -28.69 0.92
N THR A 502 12.52 -28.80 1.90
CA THR A 502 12.22 -28.34 3.27
C THR A 502 12.05 -26.83 3.32
N ASP A 503 12.92 -26.07 2.67
CA ASP A 503 12.82 -24.60 2.57
C ASP A 503 11.51 -24.19 1.88
N LEU A 504 11.14 -24.87 0.78
CA LEU A 504 9.88 -24.63 0.09
C LEU A 504 8.67 -24.85 0.99
N ILE A 505 8.60 -26.00 1.66
CA ILE A 505 7.46 -26.34 2.52
C ILE A 505 7.38 -25.39 3.71
N ASN A 506 8.50 -25.04 4.31
CA ASN A 506 8.53 -24.06 5.40
C ASN A 506 8.07 -22.68 4.93
N GLY A 507 8.50 -22.23 3.75
CA GLY A 507 8.04 -20.97 3.15
C GLY A 507 6.53 -20.98 2.83
N MET A 508 5.99 -22.10 2.36
CA MET A 508 4.55 -22.28 2.14
C MET A 508 3.75 -22.19 3.46
N VAL A 509 4.24 -22.83 4.52
CA VAL A 509 3.62 -22.78 5.84
C VAL A 509 3.69 -21.35 6.41
N ALA A 510 4.83 -20.69 6.30
CA ALA A 510 5.01 -19.32 6.76
C ALA A 510 4.06 -18.34 6.03
N GLY A 511 3.97 -18.43 4.69
CA GLY A 511 3.06 -17.61 3.89
C GLY A 511 1.60 -17.75 4.33
N ALA A 512 1.13 -18.97 4.56
CA ALA A 512 -0.24 -19.19 5.05
C ALA A 512 -0.44 -18.67 6.48
N ARG A 513 0.56 -18.81 7.36
CA ARG A 513 0.46 -18.28 8.73
C ARG A 513 0.38 -16.76 8.76
N ASN A 514 1.12 -16.06 7.91
CA ASN A 514 1.05 -14.61 7.77
C ASN A 514 -0.33 -14.15 7.24
N MET A 515 -1.08 -15.03 6.59
CA MET A 515 -2.44 -14.72 6.12
C MET A 515 -3.52 -14.85 7.18
N ILE A 516 -3.26 -15.47 8.35
CA ILE A 516 -4.29 -15.66 9.38
C ILE A 516 -4.88 -14.30 9.81
N GLY A 517 -4.01 -13.37 10.18
CA GLY A 517 -4.43 -12.03 10.60
C GLY A 517 -5.16 -11.27 9.49
N ILE A 518 -4.66 -11.33 8.24
CA ILE A 518 -5.24 -10.62 7.10
C ILE A 518 -6.64 -11.18 6.76
N GLY A 519 -6.80 -12.51 6.72
CA GLY A 519 -8.08 -13.15 6.43
C GLY A 519 -9.16 -12.80 7.46
N VAL A 520 -8.80 -12.81 8.74
CA VAL A 520 -9.71 -12.41 9.83
C VAL A 520 -9.99 -10.91 9.80
N ALA A 521 -8.97 -10.06 9.53
CA ALA A 521 -9.12 -8.61 9.45
C ALA A 521 -10.07 -8.17 8.34
N THR A 522 -9.91 -8.72 7.14
CA THR A 522 -10.75 -8.37 5.98
C THR A 522 -12.20 -8.82 6.18
N SER A 523 -12.41 -9.99 6.81
CA SER A 523 -13.74 -10.48 7.16
C SER A 523 -14.43 -9.61 8.22
N ALA A 524 -13.71 -9.23 9.27
CA ALA A 524 -14.25 -8.36 10.33
C ALA A 524 -14.52 -6.93 9.82
N ALA A 525 -13.64 -6.40 8.96
CA ALA A 525 -13.88 -5.11 8.30
C ALA A 525 -15.08 -5.16 7.34
N GLY A 526 -15.38 -6.32 6.74
CA GLY A 526 -16.60 -6.55 5.96
C GLY A 526 -17.88 -6.31 6.76
N ILE A 527 -17.88 -6.47 8.08
CA ILE A 527 -19.02 -6.11 8.95
C ILE A 527 -19.28 -4.60 8.89
N VAL A 528 -18.22 -3.79 8.91
CA VAL A 528 -18.35 -2.32 8.81
C VAL A 528 -18.91 -1.92 7.45
N VAL A 529 -18.36 -2.49 6.37
CA VAL A 529 -18.85 -2.26 5.00
C VAL A 529 -20.33 -2.64 4.89
N GLY A 530 -20.69 -3.85 5.37
CA GLY A 530 -22.07 -4.31 5.37
C GLY A 530 -23.01 -3.42 6.21
N THR A 531 -22.54 -2.84 7.31
CA THR A 531 -23.35 -1.86 8.05
C THR A 531 -23.58 -0.61 7.22
N VAL A 532 -22.57 -0.09 6.55
CA VAL A 532 -22.69 1.12 5.72
C VAL A 532 -23.72 0.93 4.61
N THR A 533 -23.67 -0.22 3.92
CA THR A 533 -24.62 -0.54 2.83
C THR A 533 -26.03 -0.80 3.37
N LEU A 534 -26.19 -1.46 4.52
CA LEU A 534 -27.48 -1.81 5.10
C LEU A 534 -28.22 -0.62 5.70
N THR A 535 -27.52 0.33 6.32
CA THR A 535 -28.08 1.46 7.08
C THR A 535 -28.07 2.77 6.32
N GLY A 536 -27.23 2.89 5.26
CA GLY A 536 -27.03 4.14 4.53
C GLY A 536 -26.26 5.22 5.33
N ILE A 537 -25.56 4.84 6.42
CA ILE A 537 -24.83 5.80 7.27
C ILE A 537 -23.80 6.62 6.50
N GLY A 538 -23.30 6.12 5.36
CA GLY A 538 -22.37 6.87 4.51
C GLY A 538 -22.92 8.22 4.05
N LEU A 539 -24.21 8.31 3.70
CA LEU A 539 -24.87 9.55 3.32
C LEU A 539 -24.97 10.52 4.50
N VAL A 540 -25.36 10.00 5.67
CA VAL A 540 -25.45 10.78 6.91
C VAL A 540 -24.08 11.31 7.35
N MET A 541 -23.02 10.50 7.17
CA MET A 541 -21.64 10.93 7.45
C MET A 541 -21.23 12.11 6.57
N THR A 542 -21.67 12.18 5.32
CA THR A 542 -21.39 13.33 4.44
C THR A 542 -21.99 14.61 5.02
N GLU A 543 -23.26 14.59 5.45
CA GLU A 543 -23.91 15.75 6.06
C GLU A 543 -23.28 16.15 7.40
N PHE A 544 -22.91 15.18 8.23
CA PHE A 544 -22.27 15.43 9.51
C PHE A 544 -20.86 16.03 9.35
N VAL A 545 -20.05 15.49 8.43
CA VAL A 545 -18.72 16.01 8.15
C VAL A 545 -18.78 17.39 7.49
N GLU A 546 -19.75 17.62 6.60
CA GLU A 546 -20.03 18.93 6.02
C GLU A 546 -20.35 19.96 7.10
N PHE A 547 -21.21 19.59 8.06
CA PHE A 547 -21.60 20.48 9.17
C PHE A 547 -20.39 20.86 10.05
N ILE A 548 -19.55 19.88 10.46
CA ILE A 548 -18.39 20.15 11.32
C ILE A 548 -17.30 20.92 10.58
N SER A 549 -17.08 20.63 9.30
CA SER A 549 -16.04 21.27 8.49
C SER A 549 -16.47 22.61 7.90
N GLY A 550 -17.76 22.98 8.00
CA GLY A 550 -18.32 24.11 7.28
C GLY A 550 -18.18 23.99 5.77
N GLY A 551 -18.09 22.75 5.24
CA GLY A 551 -17.86 22.46 3.83
C GLY A 551 -16.43 22.71 3.35
N ASN A 552 -15.48 23.05 4.20
CA ASN A 552 -14.09 23.31 3.81
C ASN A 552 -13.33 22.02 3.55
N LEU A 553 -12.93 21.77 2.30
CA LEU A 553 -12.24 20.55 1.88
C LEU A 553 -10.93 20.29 2.66
N MET A 554 -10.15 21.32 2.99
CA MET A 554 -8.92 21.14 3.75
C MET A 554 -9.20 20.61 5.16
N LEU A 555 -10.26 21.11 5.81
CA LEU A 555 -10.67 20.62 7.14
C LEU A 555 -11.20 19.18 7.05
N ILE A 556 -11.92 18.83 6.00
CA ILE A 556 -12.39 17.45 5.75
C ILE A 556 -11.20 16.49 5.64
N LEU A 557 -10.22 16.84 4.84
CA LEU A 557 -9.00 16.06 4.69
C LEU A 557 -8.24 15.94 6.02
N LEU A 558 -8.15 17.01 6.78
CA LEU A 558 -7.52 17.00 8.11
C LEU A 558 -8.29 16.10 9.09
N PHE A 559 -9.61 16.17 9.12
CA PHE A 559 -10.43 15.28 9.96
C PHE A 559 -10.28 13.83 9.53
N THR A 560 -10.28 13.54 8.22
CA THR A 560 -10.05 12.18 7.70
C THR A 560 -8.67 11.66 8.11
N ALA A 561 -7.65 12.48 8.02
CA ALA A 561 -6.30 12.13 8.46
C ALA A 561 -6.25 11.79 9.96
N ILE A 562 -6.86 12.63 10.80
CA ILE A 562 -6.94 12.42 12.26
C ILE A 562 -7.74 11.16 12.59
N ILE A 563 -8.89 10.97 11.95
CA ILE A 563 -9.73 9.78 12.14
C ILE A 563 -8.95 8.51 11.73
N SER A 564 -8.27 8.54 10.59
CA SER A 564 -7.45 7.43 10.12
C SER A 564 -6.30 7.09 11.08
N LEU A 565 -5.64 8.11 11.63
CA LEU A 565 -4.59 7.91 12.64
C LEU A 565 -5.17 7.32 13.95
N ILE A 566 -6.30 7.85 14.43
CA ILE A 566 -6.94 7.37 15.68
C ILE A 566 -7.44 5.94 15.51
N LEU A 567 -8.16 5.64 14.44
CA LEU A 567 -8.65 4.29 14.17
C LEU A 567 -7.51 3.32 13.90
N GLY A 568 -6.45 3.78 13.23
CA GLY A 568 -5.26 2.97 12.95
C GLY A 568 -4.43 2.62 14.19
N MET A 569 -4.63 3.31 15.32
CA MET A 569 -3.99 2.94 16.57
C MET A 569 -4.46 1.55 17.03
N GLY A 570 -3.70 0.51 16.70
CA GLY A 570 -4.00 -0.88 17.04
C GLY A 570 -4.86 -1.63 16.01
N LEU A 571 -5.12 -1.05 14.84
CA LEU A 571 -5.66 -1.80 13.68
C LEU A 571 -4.53 -2.08 12.70
N PRO A 572 -4.51 -3.26 12.04
CA PRO A 572 -3.65 -3.47 10.87
C PRO A 572 -3.99 -2.47 9.77
N THR A 573 -2.99 -2.04 9.00
CA THR A 573 -3.13 -1.07 7.90
C THR A 573 -4.30 -1.39 6.96
N THR A 574 -4.47 -2.66 6.61
CA THR A 574 -5.56 -3.12 5.71
C THR A 574 -6.94 -2.88 6.30
N ALA A 575 -7.14 -3.22 7.58
CA ALA A 575 -8.42 -3.02 8.25
C ALA A 575 -8.75 -1.53 8.42
N ASN A 576 -7.77 -0.73 8.83
CA ASN A 576 -7.90 0.72 8.92
C ASN A 576 -8.30 1.33 7.57
N TYR A 577 -7.60 0.95 6.51
CA TYR A 577 -7.91 1.39 5.15
C TYR A 577 -9.37 1.05 4.76
N ILE A 578 -9.84 -0.19 4.98
CA ILE A 578 -11.21 -0.58 4.63
C ILE A 578 -12.23 0.30 5.34
N VAL A 579 -12.09 0.43 6.67
CA VAL A 579 -13.04 1.18 7.50
C VAL A 579 -13.08 2.65 7.10
N VAL A 580 -11.92 3.30 7.01
CA VAL A 580 -11.86 4.74 6.73
C VAL A 580 -12.23 5.04 5.28
N SER A 581 -11.77 4.25 4.30
CA SER A 581 -12.11 4.50 2.90
C SER A 581 -13.60 4.33 2.63
N THR A 582 -14.24 3.31 3.20
CA THR A 582 -15.69 3.08 3.04
C THR A 582 -16.52 4.23 3.59
N LEU A 583 -16.10 4.84 4.71
CA LEU A 583 -16.83 5.94 5.34
C LEU A 583 -16.49 7.30 4.72
N MET A 584 -15.22 7.56 4.42
CA MET A 584 -14.75 8.91 4.11
C MET A 584 -14.48 9.16 2.63
N ALA A 585 -14.25 8.12 1.81
CA ALA A 585 -13.96 8.36 0.40
C ALA A 585 -15.14 9.00 -0.36
N PRO A 586 -16.38 8.53 -0.22
CA PRO A 586 -17.53 9.19 -0.82
C PRO A 586 -17.69 10.66 -0.35
N VAL A 587 -17.47 10.90 0.94
CA VAL A 587 -17.57 12.24 1.57
C VAL A 587 -16.57 13.22 0.93
N ILE A 588 -15.31 12.82 0.78
CA ILE A 588 -14.25 13.66 0.22
C ILE A 588 -14.53 13.98 -1.25
N VAL A 589 -15.01 13.00 -2.02
CA VAL A 589 -15.34 13.20 -3.45
C VAL A 589 -16.51 14.15 -3.61
N ASP A 590 -17.60 13.95 -2.86
CA ASP A 590 -18.80 14.78 -2.95
C ASP A 590 -18.53 16.22 -2.47
N LEU A 591 -17.93 16.39 -1.31
CA LEU A 591 -17.59 17.72 -0.79
C LEU A 591 -16.45 18.39 -1.57
N GLY A 592 -15.55 17.62 -2.18
CA GLY A 592 -14.60 18.13 -3.17
C GLY A 592 -15.31 18.78 -4.35
N ALA A 593 -16.27 18.08 -4.94
CA ALA A 593 -17.07 18.57 -6.05
C ALA A 593 -17.88 19.83 -5.67
N GLN A 594 -18.43 19.89 -4.45
CA GLN A 594 -19.11 21.08 -3.93
C GLN A 594 -18.15 22.27 -3.77
N ASN A 595 -16.87 22.03 -3.49
CA ASN A 595 -15.82 23.07 -3.44
C ASN A 595 -15.18 23.37 -4.81
N GLY A 596 -15.75 22.90 -5.91
CA GLY A 596 -15.23 23.11 -7.25
C GLY A 596 -13.97 22.30 -7.60
N LEU A 597 -13.58 21.34 -6.77
CA LEU A 597 -12.44 20.47 -6.99
C LEU A 597 -12.90 19.03 -7.28
N ILE A 598 -12.64 18.56 -8.49
CA ILE A 598 -12.90 17.18 -8.86
C ILE A 598 -11.74 16.32 -8.36
N VAL A 599 -11.97 15.64 -7.24
CA VAL A 599 -10.97 14.79 -6.63
C VAL A 599 -11.09 13.37 -7.20
N PRO A 600 -10.05 12.84 -7.87
CA PRO A 600 -10.09 11.48 -8.35
C PRO A 600 -10.22 10.48 -7.19
N LEU A 601 -11.08 9.48 -7.35
CA LEU A 601 -11.33 8.50 -6.29
C LEU A 601 -10.05 7.77 -5.86
N ILE A 602 -9.16 7.44 -6.80
CA ILE A 602 -7.85 6.83 -6.49
C ILE A 602 -6.99 7.73 -5.59
N ALA A 603 -7.03 9.06 -5.77
CA ALA A 603 -6.29 9.99 -4.92
C ALA A 603 -6.80 9.93 -3.46
N VAL A 604 -8.13 9.84 -3.27
CA VAL A 604 -8.73 9.70 -1.94
C VAL A 604 -8.34 8.37 -1.30
N HIS A 605 -8.40 7.27 -2.05
CA HIS A 605 -8.01 5.96 -1.55
C HIS A 605 -6.52 5.88 -1.19
N LEU A 606 -5.64 6.48 -1.99
CA LEU A 606 -4.21 6.63 -1.64
C LEU A 606 -4.04 7.52 -0.40
N PHE A 607 -4.81 8.61 -0.27
CA PHE A 607 -4.78 9.47 0.91
C PHE A 607 -5.07 8.67 2.19
N VAL A 608 -6.15 7.92 2.22
CA VAL A 608 -6.52 7.07 3.35
C VAL A 608 -5.46 6.01 3.61
N PHE A 609 -4.92 5.39 2.57
CA PHE A 609 -3.87 4.38 2.69
C PHE A 609 -2.59 4.93 3.33
N TYR A 610 -2.15 6.12 2.94
CA TYR A 610 -0.98 6.78 3.55
C TYR A 610 -1.16 7.03 5.04
N PHE A 611 -2.33 7.51 5.46
CA PHE A 611 -2.63 7.71 6.88
C PHE A 611 -2.83 6.39 7.64
N GLY A 612 -3.34 5.37 6.97
CA GLY A 612 -3.41 4.01 7.50
C GLY A 612 -2.03 3.43 7.83
N ILE A 613 -1.05 3.67 6.97
CA ILE A 613 0.34 3.23 7.16
C ILE A 613 1.02 4.03 8.29
N LEU A 614 0.82 5.35 8.33
CA LEU A 614 1.40 6.21 9.38
C LEU A 614 0.93 5.86 10.78
N ALA A 615 -0.21 5.21 10.93
CA ALA A 615 -0.69 4.76 12.22
C ALA A 615 0.21 3.68 12.86
N ASP A 616 0.97 2.91 12.06
CA ASP A 616 1.89 1.87 12.53
C ASP A 616 3.10 2.42 13.29
N ASP A 617 3.47 3.67 13.10
CA ASP A 617 4.58 4.35 13.79
C ASP A 617 4.12 5.47 14.73
N THR A 618 2.80 5.77 14.75
CA THR A 618 2.27 6.87 15.57
C THR A 618 2.07 6.44 17.02
N PRO A 619 2.67 7.16 18.01
CA PRO A 619 2.40 6.91 19.41
C PRO A 619 0.92 7.18 19.78
N PRO A 620 0.34 6.48 20.78
CA PRO A 620 1.00 5.62 21.78
C PRO A 620 1.10 4.13 21.43
N VAL A 621 0.55 3.67 20.31
CA VAL A 621 0.36 2.23 20.01
C VAL A 621 1.15 1.74 18.79
N GLY A 622 1.94 2.58 18.12
CA GLY A 622 2.67 2.23 16.90
C GLY A 622 3.38 0.86 16.96
N LEU A 623 2.78 -0.17 16.35
CA LEU A 623 3.26 -1.56 16.47
C LEU A 623 4.68 -1.73 15.89
N ALA A 624 4.98 -1.07 14.79
CA ALA A 624 6.30 -1.09 14.17
C ALA A 624 7.35 -0.42 15.07
N ALA A 625 6.97 0.65 15.78
CA ALA A 625 7.85 1.33 16.72
C ALA A 625 8.19 0.46 17.95
N PHE A 626 7.22 -0.30 18.45
CA PHE A 626 7.46 -1.25 19.54
C PHE A 626 8.40 -2.39 19.10
N ALA A 627 8.20 -2.93 17.90
CA ALA A 627 9.08 -3.97 17.35
C ALA A 627 10.53 -3.47 17.19
N ALA A 628 10.72 -2.29 16.60
CA ALA A 628 12.03 -1.67 16.43
C ALA A 628 12.71 -1.33 17.78
N ALA A 629 11.94 -0.87 18.78
CA ALA A 629 12.44 -0.61 20.11
C ALA A 629 12.90 -1.90 20.82
N GLY A 630 12.18 -3.01 20.61
CA GLY A 630 12.58 -4.33 21.11
C GLY A 630 13.94 -4.80 20.57
N ILE A 631 14.25 -4.48 19.30
CA ILE A 631 15.55 -4.79 18.67
C ILE A 631 16.62 -3.79 19.08
N SER A 632 16.29 -2.50 19.09
CA SER A 632 17.27 -1.43 19.37
C SER A 632 17.65 -1.31 20.84
N GLY A 633 16.80 -1.78 21.77
CA GLY A 633 16.91 -1.54 23.20
C GLY A 633 16.54 -0.11 23.62
N GLY A 634 15.88 0.65 22.74
CA GLY A 634 15.43 2.01 23.01
C GLY A 634 14.04 2.08 23.64
N ASP A 635 13.63 3.28 24.06
CA ASP A 635 12.27 3.54 24.54
C ASP A 635 11.26 3.51 23.37
N PRO A 636 10.20 2.68 23.43
CA PRO A 636 9.24 2.55 22.33
C PRO A 636 8.52 3.85 21.97
N ILE A 637 8.12 4.65 22.97
CA ILE A 637 7.39 5.90 22.74
C ILE A 637 8.31 6.93 22.10
N LYS A 638 9.56 7.05 22.57
CA LYS A 638 10.54 7.95 21.95
C LYS A 638 10.92 7.50 20.55
N THR A 639 11.02 6.18 20.32
CA THR A 639 11.26 5.62 18.99
C THR A 639 10.11 5.96 18.05
N GLY A 640 8.85 5.82 18.48
CA GLY A 640 7.67 6.18 17.69
C GLY A 640 7.59 7.69 17.41
N ILE A 641 7.81 8.56 18.42
CA ILE A 641 7.84 10.02 18.21
C ILE A 641 8.91 10.40 17.18
N GLN A 642 10.09 9.82 17.29
CA GLN A 642 11.18 10.09 16.34
C GLN A 642 10.88 9.51 14.95
N GLY A 643 10.22 8.33 14.85
CA GLY A 643 9.74 7.74 13.61
C GLY A 643 8.73 8.65 12.93
N PHE A 644 7.72 9.10 13.65
CA PHE A 644 6.70 10.04 13.14
C PHE A 644 7.32 11.36 12.64
N ILE A 645 8.34 11.90 13.35
CA ILE A 645 9.07 13.10 12.88
C ILE A 645 9.77 12.82 11.54
N TYR A 646 10.32 11.63 11.34
CA TYR A 646 10.91 11.25 10.05
C TYR A 646 9.83 10.99 8.98
N ASP A 647 8.64 10.54 9.38
CA ASP A 647 7.53 10.23 8.48
C ASP A 647 6.53 11.38 8.25
N ILE A 648 6.75 12.57 8.83
CA ILE A 648 5.92 13.76 8.57
C ILE A 648 5.85 14.09 7.07
N ARG A 649 6.88 13.75 6.28
CA ARG A 649 6.87 13.86 4.82
C ARG A 649 5.79 12.99 4.18
N THR A 650 5.59 11.79 4.71
CA THR A 650 4.56 10.83 4.28
C THR A 650 3.17 11.32 4.65
N ALA A 651 3.04 12.10 5.74
CA ALA A 651 1.78 12.74 6.12
C ALA A 651 1.40 13.93 5.20
N VAL A 652 2.38 14.69 4.72
CA VAL A 652 2.12 15.89 3.89
C VAL A 652 1.84 15.52 2.43
N LEU A 653 2.48 14.49 1.92
CA LEU A 653 2.39 14.10 0.51
C LEU A 653 0.94 13.80 0.05
N PRO A 654 0.08 13.14 0.83
CA PRO A 654 -1.33 12.93 0.48
C PRO A 654 -2.11 14.22 0.26
N PHE A 655 -1.90 15.24 1.08
CA PHE A 655 -2.54 16.55 0.85
C PHE A 655 -2.08 17.16 -0.47
N MET A 656 -0.80 17.00 -0.82
CA MET A 656 -0.26 17.57 -2.06
C MET A 656 -0.86 16.91 -3.31
N PHE A 657 -0.96 15.57 -3.35
CA PHE A 657 -1.48 14.92 -4.55
C PHE A 657 -3.02 15.03 -4.71
N ILE A 658 -3.79 15.28 -3.65
CA ILE A 658 -5.21 15.63 -3.77
C ILE A 658 -5.38 16.93 -4.59
N PHE A 659 -4.54 17.92 -4.34
CA PHE A 659 -4.62 19.22 -5.04
C PHE A 659 -3.78 19.29 -6.32
N ASN A 660 -2.82 18.37 -6.50
CA ASN A 660 -1.99 18.28 -7.69
C ASN A 660 -1.86 16.83 -8.16
N THR A 661 -2.81 16.38 -8.95
CA THR A 661 -2.91 15.00 -9.43
C THR A 661 -1.78 14.58 -10.36
N GLN A 662 -0.95 15.53 -10.87
CA GLN A 662 0.27 15.21 -11.62
C GLN A 662 1.27 14.40 -10.78
N LEU A 663 1.26 14.55 -9.45
CA LEU A 663 2.04 13.70 -8.54
C LEU A 663 1.61 12.22 -8.59
N LEU A 664 0.38 11.95 -9.01
CA LEU A 664 -0.15 10.60 -9.28
C LEU A 664 0.02 10.20 -10.75
N MET A 665 0.83 10.91 -11.52
CA MET A 665 1.02 10.74 -12.97
C MET A 665 -0.30 10.81 -13.77
N MET A 666 -1.23 11.67 -13.34
CA MET A 666 -2.49 11.98 -14.04
C MET A 666 -2.36 13.30 -14.78
N GLY A 667 -2.95 13.38 -15.97
CA GLY A 667 -2.90 14.60 -16.81
C GLY A 667 -1.49 14.96 -17.31
N ILE A 668 -0.68 13.95 -17.63
CA ILE A 668 0.67 14.09 -18.18
C ILE A 668 0.68 13.49 -19.57
N ASP A 669 0.67 14.34 -20.59
CA ASP A 669 0.55 13.91 -22.00
C ASP A 669 1.92 13.71 -22.67
N HIS A 670 2.99 14.34 -22.13
CA HIS A 670 4.31 14.33 -22.75
C HIS A 670 5.41 13.89 -21.79
N TRP A 671 6.39 13.16 -22.30
CA TRP A 671 7.53 12.65 -21.51
C TRP A 671 8.37 13.76 -20.84
N TYR A 672 8.53 14.93 -21.49
CA TYR A 672 9.26 16.06 -20.90
C TYR A 672 8.49 16.68 -19.71
N HIS A 673 7.16 16.67 -19.77
CA HIS A 673 6.30 17.10 -18.66
C HIS A 673 6.47 16.16 -17.46
N LEU A 674 6.52 14.85 -17.70
CA LEU A 674 6.81 13.86 -16.65
C LEU A 674 8.16 14.16 -15.97
N ILE A 675 9.22 14.41 -16.74
CA ILE A 675 10.54 14.74 -16.18
C ILE A 675 10.46 16.01 -15.32
N LEU A 676 9.77 17.04 -15.81
CA LEU A 676 9.60 18.29 -15.08
C LEU A 676 8.89 18.08 -13.75
N VAL A 677 7.79 17.33 -13.72
CA VAL A 677 7.03 16.99 -12.52
C VAL A 677 7.89 16.18 -11.53
N VAL A 678 8.63 15.18 -12.01
CA VAL A 678 9.52 14.37 -11.17
C VAL A 678 10.62 15.22 -10.54
N VAL A 679 11.28 16.07 -11.32
CA VAL A 679 12.35 16.97 -10.84
C VAL A 679 11.79 17.96 -9.81
N ALA A 680 10.65 18.58 -10.11
CA ALA A 680 9.99 19.50 -9.19
C ALA A 680 9.58 18.80 -7.87
N ALA A 681 9.01 17.60 -7.94
CA ALA A 681 8.60 16.83 -6.77
C ALA A 681 9.79 16.40 -5.89
N VAL A 682 10.90 15.98 -6.51
CA VAL A 682 12.13 15.65 -5.78
C VAL A 682 12.72 16.89 -5.11
N MET A 683 12.79 18.01 -5.81
CA MET A 683 13.27 19.29 -5.25
C MET A 683 12.38 19.77 -4.10
N ALA A 684 11.06 19.67 -4.28
CA ALA A 684 10.08 20.01 -3.25
C ALA A 684 10.31 19.19 -1.97
N MET A 685 10.50 17.90 -2.12
CA MET A 685 10.69 17.00 -0.99
C MET A 685 12.04 17.22 -0.28
N ILE A 686 13.10 17.52 -1.04
CA ILE A 686 14.40 17.89 -0.46
C ILE A 686 14.29 19.22 0.31
N ALA A 687 13.61 20.21 -0.25
CA ALA A 687 13.36 21.48 0.43
C ALA A 687 12.51 21.28 1.71
N PHE A 688 11.46 20.46 1.63
CA PHE A 688 10.62 20.11 2.77
C PHE A 688 11.41 19.39 3.88
N ALA A 689 12.20 18.38 3.51
CA ALA A 689 13.04 17.66 4.46
C ALA A 689 14.08 18.58 5.13
N ALA A 690 14.72 19.47 4.38
CA ALA A 690 15.66 20.45 4.93
C ALA A 690 14.96 21.44 5.88
N GLY A 691 13.77 21.91 5.51
CA GLY A 691 12.95 22.79 6.33
C GLY A 691 12.51 22.14 7.63
N THR A 692 11.93 20.95 7.60
CA THR A 692 11.44 20.22 8.77
C THR A 692 12.57 19.77 9.70
N GLN A 693 13.72 19.38 9.12
CA GLN A 693 14.91 19.03 9.89
C GLN A 693 15.70 20.24 10.43
N GLY A 694 15.32 21.47 10.03
CA GLY A 694 16.03 22.69 10.42
C GLY A 694 17.50 22.71 10.03
N TYR A 695 17.88 21.96 9.00
CA TYR A 695 19.24 21.80 8.52
C TYR A 695 19.27 21.53 7.01
N PHE A 696 20.07 22.29 6.28
CA PHE A 696 20.26 22.09 4.83
C PHE A 696 21.75 21.85 4.53
N LEU A 697 22.57 22.86 4.38
CA LEU A 697 24.04 22.75 4.36
C LEU A 697 24.66 23.08 5.72
N THR A 698 23.95 23.88 6.52
CA THR A 698 24.24 24.30 7.90
C THR A 698 22.92 24.39 8.66
N LYS A 699 22.93 24.61 9.97
CA LYS A 699 21.72 24.87 10.77
C LYS A 699 20.93 26.04 10.17
N CYS A 700 19.64 25.80 9.85
CA CYS A 700 18.76 26.80 9.24
C CYS A 700 18.39 27.89 10.24
N ARG A 701 18.30 29.12 9.78
CA ARG A 701 17.64 30.23 10.48
C ARG A 701 16.13 30.11 10.22
N ILE A 702 15.32 30.73 11.08
CA ILE A 702 13.84 30.63 10.99
C ILE A 702 13.35 31.03 9.59
N TRP A 703 13.84 32.16 9.06
CA TRP A 703 13.43 32.61 7.71
C TRP A 703 13.86 31.64 6.60
N GLU A 704 15.03 30.99 6.70
CA GLU A 704 15.48 29.97 5.74
C GLU A 704 14.57 28.73 5.79
N THR A 705 14.17 28.32 6.98
CA THR A 705 13.19 27.24 7.19
C THR A 705 11.85 27.59 6.54
N VAL A 706 11.30 28.76 6.83
CA VAL A 706 10.02 29.22 6.25
C VAL A 706 10.13 29.30 4.72
N THR A 707 11.22 29.84 4.18
CA THR A 707 11.43 29.92 2.72
C THR A 707 11.51 28.52 2.10
N LEU A 708 12.23 27.57 2.71
CA LEU A 708 12.31 26.20 2.18
C LEU A 708 10.96 25.48 2.21
N LEU A 709 10.17 25.67 3.27
CA LEU A 709 8.82 25.11 3.35
C LEU A 709 7.88 25.75 2.32
N PHE A 710 7.97 27.06 2.12
CA PHE A 710 7.20 27.76 1.08
C PHE A 710 7.59 27.30 -0.33
N VAL A 711 8.88 27.17 -0.62
CA VAL A 711 9.38 26.60 -1.89
C VAL A 711 8.84 25.19 -2.10
N ALA A 712 8.88 24.34 -1.07
CA ALA A 712 8.33 23.00 -1.16
C ALA A 712 6.83 23.01 -1.51
N LEU A 713 6.06 23.87 -0.85
CA LEU A 713 4.63 24.02 -1.08
C LEU A 713 4.34 24.47 -2.53
N VAL A 714 5.05 25.46 -3.03
CA VAL A 714 4.86 25.98 -4.40
C VAL A 714 5.28 24.94 -5.46
N LEU A 715 6.37 24.21 -5.22
CA LEU A 715 6.80 23.15 -6.15
C LEU A 715 5.82 21.96 -6.16
N PHE A 716 5.23 21.59 -5.03
CA PHE A 716 4.21 20.54 -4.98
C PHE A 716 2.85 20.99 -5.55
N ARG A 717 2.49 22.25 -5.32
CA ARG A 717 1.21 22.82 -5.76
C ARG A 717 1.45 24.14 -6.46
N PRO A 718 1.94 24.14 -7.71
CA PRO A 718 2.23 25.37 -8.45
C PRO A 718 1.00 26.25 -8.67
N GLY A 719 -0.20 25.66 -8.75
CA GLY A 719 -1.45 26.39 -8.83
C GLY A 719 -1.79 27.22 -7.58
N LEU A 720 -1.16 26.97 -6.41
CA LEU A 720 -1.51 27.71 -5.17
C LEU A 720 -1.43 29.23 -5.32
N VAL A 721 -0.40 29.71 -6.01
CA VAL A 721 -0.17 31.14 -6.27
C VAL A 721 -0.59 31.52 -7.70
N TRP A 722 -0.39 30.60 -8.66
CA TRP A 722 -0.63 30.85 -10.07
C TRP A 722 -2.13 30.99 -10.40
N ASP A 723 -2.97 30.16 -9.79
CA ASP A 723 -4.42 30.16 -10.07
C ASP A 723 -5.12 31.39 -9.50
N GLU A 724 -4.56 32.04 -8.48
CA GLU A 724 -5.02 33.34 -7.98
C GLU A 724 -4.69 34.48 -8.94
N ILE A 725 -3.53 34.40 -9.64
CA ILE A 725 -3.08 35.44 -10.59
C ILE A 725 -3.75 35.21 -11.96
N PHE A 726 -3.84 33.95 -12.38
CA PHE A 726 -4.38 33.52 -13.67
C PHE A 726 -5.43 32.43 -13.42
N PRO A 727 -6.69 32.75 -13.24
CA PRO A 727 -7.74 31.76 -13.02
C PRO A 727 -7.76 30.68 -14.11
N PRO A 728 -7.85 29.39 -13.75
CA PRO A 728 -7.80 28.28 -14.70
C PRO A 728 -9.05 28.16 -15.56
N LEU A 729 -10.16 28.69 -15.06
CA LEU A 729 -11.49 28.55 -15.61
C LEU A 729 -12.16 29.92 -15.66
N ILE A 730 -12.93 30.17 -16.70
CA ILE A 730 -13.88 31.28 -16.81
C ILE A 730 -15.28 30.70 -16.68
N GLU A 731 -16.15 31.40 -15.99
CA GLU A 731 -17.56 31.06 -15.85
C GLU A 731 -18.37 31.76 -16.94
N GLU A 732 -19.08 30.97 -17.74
CA GLU A 732 -19.94 31.44 -18.81
C GLU A 732 -21.41 31.12 -18.46
N PRO A 733 -22.36 31.95 -18.95
CA PRO A 733 -23.77 31.73 -18.66
C PRO A 733 -24.30 30.45 -19.30
N PRO A 734 -25.18 29.70 -18.63
CA PRO A 734 -25.66 28.41 -19.09
C PRO A 734 -26.60 28.50 -20.31
N THR A 735 -27.14 29.69 -20.61
CA THR A 735 -28.04 29.93 -21.76
C THR A 735 -27.42 29.57 -23.13
N GLN A 736 -26.10 29.50 -23.23
CA GLN A 736 -25.36 29.14 -24.45
C GLN A 736 -24.77 27.73 -24.40
N ILE A 737 -25.25 26.85 -23.53
CA ILE A 737 -24.66 25.52 -23.32
C ILE A 737 -24.56 24.70 -24.61
N GLU A 738 -25.59 24.70 -25.45
CA GLU A 738 -25.61 23.99 -26.72
C GLU A 738 -24.50 24.48 -27.67
N SER A 739 -24.31 25.80 -27.75
CA SER A 739 -23.25 26.40 -28.59
C SER A 739 -21.88 26.02 -28.07
N TRP A 740 -21.66 26.15 -26.74
CA TRP A 740 -20.36 25.83 -26.15
C TRP A 740 -20.00 24.35 -26.27
N VAL A 741 -20.95 23.43 -26.01
CA VAL A 741 -20.75 21.98 -26.14
C VAL A 741 -20.49 21.61 -27.62
N GLY A 742 -21.14 22.31 -28.56
CA GLY A 742 -20.92 22.13 -30.00
C GLY A 742 -19.53 22.56 -30.48
N ASP A 743 -18.98 23.66 -29.92
CA ASP A 743 -17.67 24.20 -30.27
C ASP A 743 -16.49 23.51 -29.54
N MET A 744 -16.73 22.69 -28.54
CA MET A 744 -15.69 21.97 -27.81
C MET A 744 -15.09 20.84 -28.66
N GLU A 745 -13.79 20.59 -28.49
CA GLU A 745 -13.14 19.44 -29.15
C GLU A 745 -13.68 18.10 -28.57
N PRO A 746 -13.96 17.10 -29.41
CA PRO A 746 -14.32 15.76 -28.95
C PRO A 746 -13.32 15.22 -27.92
N GLY A 747 -13.82 14.60 -26.86
CA GLY A 747 -12.99 14.09 -25.76
C GLY A 747 -12.58 15.14 -24.71
N SER A 748 -12.92 16.43 -24.94
CA SER A 748 -12.66 17.48 -23.95
C SER A 748 -13.60 17.39 -22.74
N ALA A 749 -13.19 17.98 -21.62
CA ALA A 749 -13.95 17.96 -20.38
C ALA A 749 -14.91 19.16 -20.29
N LEU A 750 -16.22 18.90 -20.30
CA LEU A 750 -17.28 19.85 -20.00
C LEU A 750 -17.44 19.93 -18.48
N ARG A 751 -17.27 21.11 -17.90
CA ARG A 751 -17.48 21.35 -16.46
C ARG A 751 -18.72 22.22 -16.26
N LEU A 752 -19.64 21.73 -15.43
CA LEU A 752 -20.90 22.41 -15.14
C LEU A 752 -21.04 22.60 -13.63
N THR A 753 -21.47 23.80 -13.24
CA THR A 753 -21.89 24.05 -11.85
C THR A 753 -23.38 23.86 -11.75
N LEU A 754 -23.81 22.88 -10.99
CA LEU A 754 -25.20 22.51 -10.75
C LEU A 754 -25.66 22.98 -9.38
N LYS A 755 -26.92 23.43 -9.31
CA LYS A 755 -27.63 23.71 -8.08
C LYS A 755 -28.83 22.79 -7.99
N GLY A 756 -28.96 22.10 -6.88
CA GLY A 756 -30.05 21.18 -6.62
C GLY A 756 -30.56 21.29 -5.19
N GLU A 757 -31.62 20.56 -4.88
CA GLU A 757 -32.20 20.46 -3.55
C GLU A 757 -32.09 18.98 -3.09
N LYS A 758 -31.59 18.77 -1.87
CA LYS A 758 -31.56 17.44 -1.25
C LYS A 758 -32.97 17.07 -0.76
N MET A 759 -33.25 15.78 -0.54
CA MET A 759 -34.51 15.32 0.07
C MET A 759 -34.82 15.96 1.42
N SER A 760 -33.83 16.52 2.08
CA SER A 760 -33.93 17.28 3.33
C SER A 760 -34.39 18.74 3.13
N GLY A 761 -34.62 19.21 1.89
CA GLY A 761 -34.91 20.61 1.57
C GLY A 761 -33.70 21.54 1.56
N LYS A 762 -32.48 21.00 1.77
CA LYS A 762 -31.26 21.80 1.75
C LYS A 762 -30.76 22.00 0.32
N ILE A 763 -30.56 23.25 -0.09
CA ILE A 763 -29.96 23.59 -1.39
C ILE A 763 -28.46 23.29 -1.35
N PHE A 764 -27.96 22.69 -2.41
CA PHE A 764 -26.54 22.45 -2.60
C PHE A 764 -26.09 22.96 -3.97
N THR A 765 -24.80 23.28 -4.09
CA THR A 765 -24.14 23.59 -5.36
C THR A 765 -22.96 22.64 -5.50
N LYS A 766 -22.80 22.04 -6.69
CA LYS A 766 -21.65 21.15 -6.99
C LYS A 766 -21.16 21.35 -8.40
N VAL A 767 -19.89 21.08 -8.61
CA VAL A 767 -19.28 21.04 -9.95
C VAL A 767 -19.18 19.60 -10.40
N ILE A 768 -19.62 19.33 -11.63
CA ILE A 768 -19.47 18.03 -12.28
C ILE A 768 -18.59 18.16 -13.51
N MET A 769 -18.02 17.06 -13.95
CA MET A 769 -17.22 16.97 -15.18
C MET A 769 -17.75 15.83 -16.04
N LEU A 770 -18.01 16.17 -17.30
CA LEU A 770 -18.50 15.25 -18.31
C LEU A 770 -17.54 15.27 -19.49
N THR A 771 -17.39 14.17 -20.21
CA THR A 771 -16.57 14.12 -21.43
C THR A 771 -17.46 14.37 -22.64
N VAL A 772 -17.09 15.33 -23.49
CA VAL A 772 -17.84 15.68 -24.70
C VAL A 772 -17.63 14.59 -25.75
N GLY A 773 -18.74 14.14 -26.36
CA GLY A 773 -18.76 13.12 -27.39
C GLY A 773 -18.38 13.65 -28.79
N ASP A 774 -18.48 12.76 -29.79
CA ASP A 774 -18.01 13.00 -31.15
C ASP A 774 -19.11 13.52 -32.10
N GLU A 775 -20.36 13.63 -31.63
CA GLU A 775 -21.50 14.03 -32.44
C GLU A 775 -21.38 15.46 -32.98
N PRO A 776 -22.00 15.78 -34.12
CA PRO A 776 -21.78 17.05 -34.82
C PRO A 776 -22.38 18.29 -34.15
N THR A 777 -23.48 18.15 -33.41
CA THR A 777 -24.19 19.27 -32.79
C THR A 777 -24.12 19.22 -31.26
N GLY A 778 -24.22 20.37 -30.60
CA GLY A 778 -24.16 20.44 -29.13
C GLY A 778 -25.31 19.68 -28.47
N THR A 779 -26.50 19.72 -29.04
CA THR A 779 -27.69 18.99 -28.54
C THR A 779 -27.48 17.48 -28.64
N GLU A 780 -26.96 16.99 -29.79
CA GLU A 780 -26.67 15.55 -29.96
C GLU A 780 -25.57 15.09 -28.99
N ARG A 781 -24.53 15.89 -28.78
CA ARG A 781 -23.48 15.61 -27.79
C ARG A 781 -24.01 15.54 -26.36
N MET A 782 -24.92 16.47 -25.96
CA MET A 782 -25.54 16.42 -24.65
C MET A 782 -26.40 15.16 -24.49
N THR A 783 -27.12 14.75 -25.53
CA THR A 783 -27.90 13.50 -25.56
C THR A 783 -26.97 12.27 -25.49
N GLU A 784 -25.82 12.28 -26.17
CA GLU A 784 -24.81 11.24 -26.07
C GLU A 784 -24.23 11.13 -24.63
N ILE A 785 -23.95 12.28 -23.99
CA ILE A 785 -23.52 12.36 -22.59
C ILE A 785 -24.64 11.85 -21.64
N GLY A 786 -25.90 11.97 -22.08
CA GLY A 786 -27.07 11.43 -21.39
C GLY A 786 -27.85 12.45 -20.56
N PHE A 787 -27.92 13.70 -21.01
CA PHE A 787 -28.82 14.71 -20.40
C PHE A 787 -29.42 15.64 -21.45
N GLU A 788 -30.59 16.18 -21.12
CA GLU A 788 -31.31 17.18 -21.88
C GLU A 788 -31.61 18.37 -20.98
N THR A 789 -31.74 19.56 -21.55
CA THR A 789 -31.98 20.82 -20.81
C THR A 789 -33.26 21.48 -21.27
N ARG A 790 -33.94 22.21 -20.37
CA ARG A 790 -35.05 23.09 -20.65
C ARG A 790 -34.76 24.50 -20.16
N ASP A 791 -35.22 25.50 -20.88
CA ASP A 791 -35.21 26.89 -20.41
C ASP A 791 -36.54 27.20 -19.73
N GLU A 792 -36.49 27.64 -18.46
CA GLU A 792 -37.61 28.05 -17.69
C GLU A 792 -37.34 29.42 -17.05
N GLU A 793 -37.96 30.45 -17.61
CA GLU A 793 -37.79 31.85 -17.16
C GLU A 793 -36.33 32.35 -17.20
N GLY A 794 -35.51 31.87 -18.14
CA GLY A 794 -34.10 32.21 -18.29
C GLY A 794 -33.16 31.42 -17.40
N LYS A 795 -33.66 30.38 -16.71
CA LYS A 795 -32.88 29.38 -16.01
C LYS A 795 -32.77 28.09 -16.83
N ILE A 796 -31.60 27.57 -16.96
CA ILE A 796 -31.40 26.29 -17.61
C ILE A 796 -31.49 25.18 -16.58
N LEU A 797 -32.55 24.39 -16.69
CA LEU A 797 -32.82 23.24 -15.82
C LEU A 797 -32.54 21.94 -16.60
N ILE A 798 -32.18 20.90 -15.86
CA ILE A 798 -32.03 19.56 -16.40
C ILE A 798 -33.45 18.95 -16.56
N ASP A 799 -33.81 18.68 -17.81
CA ASP A 799 -35.14 18.16 -18.15
C ASP A 799 -35.19 16.62 -18.14
N ASN A 800 -34.10 15.98 -18.48
CA ASN A 800 -33.99 14.53 -18.49
C ASN A 800 -32.54 14.08 -18.26
N VAL A 801 -32.39 12.97 -17.51
CA VAL A 801 -31.11 12.28 -17.35
C VAL A 801 -31.30 10.82 -17.73
N MET A 802 -30.53 10.36 -18.69
CA MET A 802 -30.66 8.99 -19.21
C MET A 802 -30.07 7.99 -18.23
N PHE A 803 -30.81 6.91 -18.00
CA PHE A 803 -30.41 5.83 -17.12
C PHE A 803 -29.05 5.21 -17.52
N SER A 804 -28.17 4.99 -16.57
CA SER A 804 -26.82 4.43 -16.76
C SER A 804 -25.89 5.28 -17.65
N SER A 805 -26.22 6.55 -17.88
CA SER A 805 -25.43 7.49 -18.67
C SER A 805 -24.22 8.05 -17.92
N ALA A 806 -23.36 8.79 -18.63
CA ALA A 806 -22.25 9.53 -18.03
C ALA A 806 -22.78 10.66 -17.12
N ALA A 807 -23.86 11.32 -17.49
CA ALA A 807 -24.53 12.37 -16.72
C ALA A 807 -25.05 11.83 -15.38
N GLU A 808 -25.77 10.71 -15.38
CA GLU A 808 -26.28 10.09 -14.15
C GLU A 808 -25.13 9.65 -13.22
N ARG A 809 -24.10 9.01 -13.79
CA ARG A 809 -22.90 8.62 -13.01
C ARG A 809 -22.14 9.80 -12.41
N ALA A 810 -22.18 10.97 -13.05
CA ALA A 810 -21.62 12.22 -12.52
C ALA A 810 -22.54 12.86 -11.46
N GLY A 811 -23.72 12.26 -11.21
CA GLY A 811 -24.68 12.72 -10.21
C GLY A 811 -25.58 13.86 -10.69
N MET A 812 -25.77 14.02 -12.00
CA MET A 812 -26.88 14.86 -12.50
C MET A 812 -28.22 14.22 -12.15
N ASP A 813 -29.20 15.06 -11.86
CA ASP A 813 -30.55 14.63 -11.57
C ASP A 813 -31.56 15.61 -12.19
N PHE A 814 -32.78 15.13 -12.37
CA PHE A 814 -33.87 15.92 -12.87
C PHE A 814 -34.09 17.20 -12.03
N ASP A 815 -34.49 18.28 -12.69
CA ASP A 815 -34.82 19.56 -12.05
C ASP A 815 -33.67 20.32 -11.37
N GLN A 816 -32.40 19.89 -11.55
CA GLN A 816 -31.25 20.67 -11.11
C GLN A 816 -31.01 21.87 -12.05
N GLU A 817 -30.68 23.02 -11.49
CA GLU A 817 -30.36 24.26 -12.20
C GLU A 817 -28.88 24.27 -12.61
N ILE A 818 -28.56 24.49 -13.89
CA ILE A 818 -27.20 24.76 -14.33
C ILE A 818 -26.91 26.24 -14.08
N LEU A 819 -26.01 26.55 -13.17
CA LEU A 819 -25.65 27.92 -12.81
C LEU A 819 -24.69 28.54 -13.79
N ASN A 820 -23.64 27.81 -14.16
CA ASN A 820 -22.62 28.26 -15.09
C ASN A 820 -21.92 27.09 -15.78
N ILE A 821 -21.26 27.39 -16.90
CA ILE A 821 -20.36 26.51 -17.63
C ILE A 821 -18.96 26.99 -17.32
N GLN A 822 -18.07 26.10 -16.93
CA GLN A 822 -16.67 26.42 -16.63
C GLN A 822 -15.78 26.04 -17.81
N ILE A 823 -15.18 27.02 -18.46
CA ILE A 823 -14.36 26.85 -19.67
C ILE A 823 -12.89 27.08 -19.34
N PRO A 824 -11.98 26.22 -19.81
CA PRO A 824 -10.54 26.42 -19.61
C PRO A 824 -10.03 27.73 -20.24
N THR A 825 -9.31 28.54 -19.47
CA THR A 825 -8.68 29.75 -19.96
C THR A 825 -7.40 29.45 -20.74
N LYS A 826 -7.16 30.18 -21.82
CA LYS A 826 -5.85 30.21 -22.49
C LYS A 826 -4.85 31.01 -21.65
N ARG A 827 -4.13 30.31 -20.78
CA ARG A 827 -3.13 30.90 -19.87
C ARG A 827 -1.77 30.24 -20.02
N LEU A 828 -0.74 30.85 -19.48
CA LEU A 828 0.57 30.23 -19.36
C LEU A 828 0.49 29.04 -18.39
N PRO A 829 1.20 27.94 -18.67
CA PRO A 829 1.21 26.78 -17.79
C PRO A 829 1.60 27.11 -16.35
N LYS A 830 0.94 26.51 -15.38
CA LYS A 830 1.21 26.71 -13.92
C LYS A 830 2.64 26.34 -13.53
N GLU A 831 3.31 25.51 -14.31
CA GLU A 831 4.69 25.07 -14.17
C GLU A 831 5.70 26.24 -14.25
N PHE A 832 5.31 27.40 -14.79
CA PHE A 832 6.13 28.62 -14.73
C PHE A 832 6.47 29.05 -13.29
N MET A 833 5.63 28.67 -12.30
CA MET A 833 5.94 28.92 -10.88
C MET A 833 7.15 28.13 -10.38
N TYR A 834 7.60 27.11 -11.08
CA TYR A 834 8.83 26.40 -10.73
C TYR A 834 10.08 27.29 -10.88
N ILE A 835 10.05 28.30 -11.75
CA ILE A 835 11.18 29.23 -11.97
C ILE A 835 11.46 30.07 -10.71
N PRO A 836 10.51 30.88 -10.18
CA PRO A 836 10.75 31.65 -8.97
C PRO A 836 10.98 30.78 -7.74
N ALA A 837 10.29 29.64 -7.61
CA ALA A 837 10.52 28.70 -6.52
C ALA A 837 11.95 28.15 -6.54
N THR A 838 12.44 27.73 -7.71
CA THR A 838 13.82 27.25 -7.87
C THR A 838 14.84 28.37 -7.61
N ALA A 839 14.57 29.60 -8.03
CA ALA A 839 15.42 30.76 -7.75
C ALA A 839 15.56 31.01 -6.24
N LEU A 840 14.44 30.93 -5.48
CA LEU A 840 14.46 31.06 -4.02
C LEU A 840 15.23 29.91 -3.37
N TYR A 841 15.05 28.68 -3.85
CA TYR A 841 15.80 27.52 -3.39
C TYR A 841 17.30 27.70 -3.55
N VAL A 842 17.75 28.12 -4.74
CA VAL A 842 19.14 28.38 -5.06
C VAL A 842 19.69 29.55 -4.23
N LEU A 843 18.89 30.58 -3.96
CA LEU A 843 19.29 31.70 -3.10
C LEU A 843 19.60 31.22 -1.67
N VAL A 844 18.72 30.42 -1.06
CA VAL A 844 18.94 29.83 0.27
C VAL A 844 20.19 28.95 0.25
N TRP A 845 20.36 28.13 -0.79
CA TRP A 845 21.53 27.29 -0.99
C TRP A 845 22.84 28.12 -1.03
N MET A 846 22.88 29.20 -1.83
CA MET A 846 24.05 30.08 -1.95
C MET A 846 24.41 30.76 -0.64
N ILE A 847 23.42 31.23 0.11
CA ILE A 847 23.64 31.90 1.42
C ILE A 847 24.23 30.90 2.41
N GLN A 848 23.67 29.71 2.51
CA GLN A 848 24.17 28.66 3.40
C GLN A 848 25.53 28.12 2.97
N PHE A 849 25.79 28.02 1.66
CA PHE A 849 27.09 27.61 1.13
C PHE A 849 28.19 28.61 1.52
N ARG A 850 27.93 29.93 1.38
CA ARG A 850 28.84 30.98 1.82
C ARG A 850 29.11 30.90 3.33
N ARG A 851 28.09 30.70 4.14
CA ARG A 851 28.18 30.53 5.58
C ARG A 851 29.04 29.32 5.98
N ARG A 852 28.80 28.19 5.32
CA ARG A 852 29.58 26.95 5.53
C ARG A 852 31.06 27.15 5.21
N LYS A 853 31.37 27.79 4.06
CA LYS A 853 32.74 28.06 3.65
C LYS A 853 33.45 28.96 4.62
N LYS A 854 32.77 30.01 5.15
CA LYS A 854 33.32 30.91 6.18
C LYS A 854 33.64 30.14 7.47
N SER A 855 32.74 29.35 7.98
CA SER A 855 32.94 28.50 9.17
C SER A 855 34.09 27.48 9.00
N GLN A 856 34.28 26.93 7.81
CA GLN A 856 35.40 26.03 7.54
C GLN A 856 36.74 26.75 7.48
N LEU A 857 36.78 27.98 6.97
CA LEU A 857 37.98 28.82 6.98
C LEU A 857 38.37 29.24 8.40
N GLU A 858 37.40 29.62 9.22
CA GLU A 858 37.62 29.96 10.64
C GLU A 858 38.14 28.77 11.44
N ALA A 859 37.63 27.56 11.17
CA ALA A 859 38.14 26.34 11.82
C ALA A 859 39.53 25.88 11.37
N LEU A 860 40.04 26.37 10.22
CA LEU A 860 41.39 26.12 9.74
C LEU A 860 42.41 27.16 10.23
N THR A 861 41.93 28.30 10.77
CA THR A 861 42.74 29.39 11.29
C THR A 861 42.90 29.38 12.80
N VAL A 862 42.17 28.51 13.49
CA VAL A 862 42.33 28.13 14.92
C VAL A 862 43.08 26.80 15.00
#